data_6e7186b072a2dcc2ad79ad1cdec73b7e
#
_entry.id   6e7186b072a2dcc2ad79ad1cdec73b7e
#
_cell.length_a   1.000
_cell.length_b   1.000
_cell.length_c   1.000
_cell.angle_alpha   90.00
_cell.angle_beta   90.00
_cell.angle_gamma   90.00
#
_symmetry.space_group_name_H-M   'P 1'
#
loop_
_entity.id
_entity.type
_entity.pdbx_description
1 polymer ?
#
loop_
_entity_poly.entity_id
_entity_poly.type
_entity_poly.pdbx_seq_one_letter_code
_entity_poly.pdbx_strand_id
1 'polypeptide(L)'
;SAALVWCGPAPGEAGRAEPLHRFPDAPARGRLLFLLFSTGLLGIGYEVLGIRVMSQVTENTVYSFASALTVYLLGTAAGAAVFQRTGARAGFEAPLAALLALLAVACGLGLAVLGAARGIYETARAALGGGFAGSVGAEMILALAVFGLPTLLMGALFSLLTQAMRQRDGGVGQALAVNTLGAALAPLLFGVVLMWAAGSKVALLIVAAGYVALLPRFRPLAHGAVLAVLLAVTVLVPDLRLLHLHPNFKLVTAREGVRATVAVVDDNSDHGSGAASLNKPPPRLLVVNNRFHMGGTGPGEFLQSRQAHLPLLLHAAPRRALFLGLGTGITFAAAGAHPDLIGDGVELLPEVVAVIDQFQPATAALYSSDRLRVHVADARRFVQAAGEPYDVIVADLFHPYHDGAGALYTVEHFDAIRRLLAPDGLFCQWLPLYQLDEDVLKIIIRSFLKVFPEARGWWCYFNAQTPVLGLIGEARPRRYPADWYERRVTAPQLADSAASFGLGSTLLVLGTFAAAPRDLQAFAGPGPLNTNDHPVVAFRAPRHVYRKDRPGHANLLALMASADPDPAGLLEPGGIDLAPRLGAYVRARDTFFRARILIDSGMQREGEDMLVDSAGVSADFPTGYETVLYLAEGYRRANRARAVELLKALNSARPERGEARSMLEQLQQQR
;
A
#
# COMPACT_ATOMS: atom_id res chain seq x y z
N SER A 1 -8.47 28.05 15.83
CA SER A 1 -8.25 29.22 16.72
C SER A 1 -8.40 30.57 16.00
N ALA A 2 -8.01 30.69 14.73
CA ALA A 2 -8.12 31.95 13.96
C ALA A 2 -9.57 32.33 13.63
N ALA A 3 -10.47 31.36 13.40
CA ALA A 3 -11.89 31.62 13.12
C ALA A 3 -12.68 32.12 14.34
N LEU A 4 -12.21 31.85 15.55
CA LEU A 4 -12.81 32.36 16.80
C LEU A 4 -12.46 33.83 17.07
N VAL A 5 -11.40 34.36 16.47
CA VAL A 5 -10.96 35.76 16.64
C VAL A 5 -11.73 36.70 15.72
N TRP A 6 -12.32 36.22 14.63
CA TRP A 6 -13.00 37.04 13.62
C TRP A 6 -14.49 37.34 13.96
N CYS A 7 -15.07 36.74 14.97
CA CYS A 7 -16.44 36.98 15.44
C CYS A 7 -16.52 37.76 16.77
N GLY A 8 -15.46 38.41 17.20
CA GLY A 8 -15.50 39.33 18.33
C GLY A 8 -16.00 40.71 17.92
N PRO A 9 -16.76 41.42 18.78
CA PRO A 9 -17.15 42.80 18.53
C PRO A 9 -15.91 43.69 18.42
N ALA A 10 -15.99 44.73 17.58
CA ALA A 10 -14.91 45.67 17.35
C ALA A 10 -14.43 46.31 18.66
N PRO A 11 -13.11 46.65 18.79
CA PRO A 11 -12.59 47.30 19.99
C PRO A 11 -13.18 48.69 20.15
N GLY A 12 -14.20 48.82 20.96
CA GLY A 12 -14.94 50.10 21.22
C GLY A 12 -16.24 49.91 22.00
N GLU A 13 -16.86 48.75 21.96
CA GLU A 13 -18.08 48.45 22.71
C GLU A 13 -17.76 47.58 23.96
N ALA A 14 -17.06 48.15 24.91
CA ALA A 14 -17.04 47.64 26.29
C ALA A 14 -18.38 48.00 26.97
N GLY A 15 -19.45 47.35 26.51
CA GLY A 15 -20.77 47.65 27.03
C GLY A 15 -21.72 46.47 27.00
N ARG A 16 -21.85 45.80 28.14
CA ARG A 16 -22.75 44.69 28.48
C ARG A 16 -22.29 43.34 27.96
N ALA A 17 -21.51 42.66 28.82
CA ALA A 17 -21.45 41.22 28.82
C ALA A 17 -22.89 40.68 28.83
N GLU A 18 -23.36 40.06 27.76
CA GLU A 18 -24.64 39.34 27.77
C GLU A 18 -24.69 38.45 29.01
N PRO A 19 -25.80 38.42 29.72
CA PRO A 19 -25.92 37.60 30.94
C PRO A 19 -25.63 36.15 30.55
N LEU A 20 -24.52 35.59 31.03
CA LEU A 20 -24.22 34.17 30.94
C LEU A 20 -25.47 33.39 31.31
N HIS A 21 -26.00 32.58 30.36
CA HIS A 21 -27.16 31.74 30.65
C HIS A 21 -26.89 30.93 31.94
N ARG A 22 -27.71 31.13 32.95
CA ARG A 22 -27.59 30.42 34.22
C ARG A 22 -28.34 29.09 34.09
N PHE A 23 -27.65 27.99 34.36
CA PHE A 23 -28.24 26.66 34.52
C PHE A 23 -28.46 26.39 36.03
N PRO A 24 -29.63 26.71 36.59
CA PRO A 24 -29.88 26.51 38.02
C PRO A 24 -29.86 25.03 38.41
N ASP A 25 -30.14 24.15 37.46
CA ASP A 25 -30.14 22.69 37.57
C ASP A 25 -28.81 22.03 37.16
N ALA A 26 -27.72 22.82 36.97
CA ALA A 26 -26.42 22.27 36.65
C ALA A 26 -25.88 21.34 37.76
N PRO A 27 -25.39 20.15 37.45
CA PRO A 27 -24.95 19.18 38.46
C PRO A 27 -23.67 19.62 39.17
N ALA A 28 -23.30 18.89 40.22
CA ALA A 28 -22.04 19.10 40.91
C ALA A 28 -20.83 18.97 39.98
N ARG A 29 -19.76 19.72 40.28
CA ARG A 29 -18.52 19.77 39.48
C ARG A 29 -17.95 18.39 39.13
N GLY A 30 -17.96 17.43 40.08
CA GLY A 30 -17.48 16.06 39.82
C GLY A 30 -18.23 15.34 38.68
N ARG A 31 -19.59 15.52 38.64
CA ARG A 31 -20.40 14.95 37.54
C ARG A 31 -20.10 15.61 36.19
N LEU A 32 -19.87 16.93 36.18
CA LEU A 32 -19.47 17.64 34.94
C LEU A 32 -18.12 17.17 34.43
N LEU A 33 -17.14 16.98 35.33
CA LEU A 33 -15.82 16.44 34.94
C LEU A 33 -15.94 15.02 34.39
N PHE A 34 -16.74 14.16 35.02
CA PHE A 34 -17.01 12.81 34.54
C PHE A 34 -17.67 12.82 33.14
N LEU A 35 -18.67 13.68 32.92
CA LEU A 35 -19.32 13.83 31.61
C LEU A 35 -18.34 14.34 30.54
N LEU A 36 -17.51 15.36 30.88
CA LEU A 36 -16.49 15.89 29.96
C LEU A 36 -15.48 14.82 29.58
N PHE A 37 -14.96 14.06 30.53
CA PHE A 37 -14.05 12.95 30.27
C PHE A 37 -14.68 11.89 29.38
N SER A 38 -15.87 11.43 29.75
CA SER A 38 -16.56 10.34 29.03
C SER A 38 -16.97 10.75 27.61
N THR A 39 -17.44 11.99 27.44
CA THR A 39 -17.82 12.48 26.10
C THR A 39 -16.59 12.69 25.20
N GLY A 40 -15.44 13.11 25.72
CA GLY A 40 -14.18 13.15 25.01
C GLY A 40 -13.71 11.75 24.60
N LEU A 41 -13.78 10.79 25.53
CA LEU A 41 -13.43 9.39 25.27
C LEU A 41 -14.31 8.76 24.17
N LEU A 42 -15.64 8.90 24.28
CA LEU A 42 -16.58 8.31 23.33
C LEU A 42 -16.53 9.02 21.96
N GLY A 43 -16.36 10.36 21.96
CA GLY A 43 -16.29 11.15 20.72
C GLY A 43 -15.12 10.76 19.84
N ILE A 44 -13.91 10.75 20.40
CA ILE A 44 -12.71 10.31 19.68
C ILE A 44 -12.74 8.79 19.43
N GLY A 45 -13.35 8.00 20.32
CA GLY A 45 -13.59 6.58 20.07
C GLY A 45 -14.40 6.34 18.78
N TYR A 46 -15.48 7.10 18.58
CA TYR A 46 -16.26 7.05 17.35
C TYR A 46 -15.44 7.46 16.10
N GLU A 47 -14.65 8.53 16.21
CA GLU A 47 -13.79 9.00 15.12
C GLU A 47 -12.78 7.94 14.70
N VAL A 48 -12.01 7.40 15.64
CA VAL A 48 -10.99 6.38 15.40
C VAL A 48 -11.58 5.14 14.71
N LEU A 49 -12.70 4.65 15.23
CA LEU A 49 -13.38 3.48 14.66
C LEU A 49 -13.98 3.78 13.28
N GLY A 50 -14.59 4.95 13.10
CA GLY A 50 -15.16 5.37 11.82
C GLY A 50 -14.09 5.49 10.73
N ILE A 51 -12.95 6.15 11.02
CA ILE A 51 -11.81 6.25 10.11
C ILE A 51 -11.28 4.85 9.76
N ARG A 52 -11.16 3.98 10.77
CA ARG A 52 -10.67 2.61 10.56
C ARG A 52 -11.57 1.80 9.60
N VAL A 53 -12.90 1.94 9.72
CA VAL A 53 -13.83 1.27 8.80
C VAL A 53 -13.78 1.92 7.40
N MET A 54 -13.76 3.25 7.33
CA MET A 54 -13.65 3.99 6.07
C MET A 54 -12.36 3.64 5.30
N SER A 55 -11.25 3.39 6.00
CA SER A 55 -9.97 3.02 5.37
C SER A 55 -10.04 1.73 4.53
N GLN A 56 -11.07 0.90 4.70
CA GLN A 56 -11.33 -0.28 3.86
C GLN A 56 -11.99 0.06 2.52
N VAL A 57 -12.49 1.28 2.36
CA VAL A 57 -13.23 1.76 1.19
C VAL A 57 -12.50 2.88 0.46
N THR A 58 -11.87 3.80 1.20
CA THR A 58 -11.10 4.94 0.65
C THR A 58 -9.69 4.52 0.22
N GLU A 59 -8.99 5.39 -0.51
CA GLU A 59 -7.61 5.10 -0.96
C GLU A 59 -6.56 5.13 0.17
N ASN A 60 -6.98 5.43 1.40
CA ASN A 60 -6.12 5.45 2.59
C ASN A 60 -4.88 6.34 2.44
N THR A 61 -5.09 7.50 1.86
CA THR A 61 -4.08 8.52 1.60
C THR A 61 -4.15 9.64 2.66
N VAL A 62 -3.16 10.51 2.66
CA VAL A 62 -3.19 11.74 3.49
C VAL A 62 -4.44 12.59 3.23
N TYR A 63 -5.00 12.56 2.02
CA TYR A 63 -6.22 13.29 1.67
C TYR A 63 -7.47 12.66 2.28
N SER A 64 -7.54 11.33 2.36
CA SER A 64 -8.65 10.61 3.01
C SER A 64 -8.76 11.01 4.49
N PHE A 65 -7.62 11.05 5.20
CA PHE A 65 -7.57 11.49 6.60
C PHE A 65 -7.89 12.98 6.75
N ALA A 66 -7.33 13.84 5.88
CA ALA A 66 -7.60 15.26 5.91
C ALA A 66 -9.10 15.57 5.66
N SER A 67 -9.76 14.83 4.77
CA SER A 67 -11.20 14.96 4.50
C SER A 67 -12.03 14.60 5.74
N ALA A 68 -11.73 13.48 6.40
CA ALA A 68 -12.41 13.05 7.63
C ALA A 68 -12.22 14.08 8.75
N LEU A 69 -10.97 14.52 8.99
CA LEU A 69 -10.65 15.52 10.00
C LEU A 69 -11.32 16.87 9.75
N THR A 70 -11.37 17.31 8.48
CA THR A 70 -12.04 18.56 8.09
C THR A 70 -13.52 18.51 8.45
N VAL A 71 -14.21 17.42 8.12
CA VAL A 71 -15.64 17.26 8.46
C VAL A 71 -15.83 17.21 9.97
N TYR A 72 -14.97 16.52 10.68
CA TYR A 72 -15.02 16.42 12.15
C TYR A 72 -14.91 17.81 12.82
N LEU A 73 -13.90 18.58 12.43
CA LEU A 73 -13.65 19.91 12.98
C LEU A 73 -14.76 20.91 12.63
N LEU A 74 -15.21 20.92 11.36
CA LEU A 74 -16.29 21.81 10.93
C LEU A 74 -17.62 21.44 11.61
N GLY A 75 -17.92 20.15 11.74
CA GLY A 75 -19.10 19.66 12.42
C GLY A 75 -19.14 20.09 13.90
N THR A 76 -18.04 19.89 14.62
CA THR A 76 -17.94 20.28 16.04
C THR A 76 -18.03 21.80 16.22
N ALA A 77 -17.38 22.58 15.35
CA ALA A 77 -17.48 24.05 15.39
C ALA A 77 -18.90 24.54 15.11
N ALA A 78 -19.56 23.97 14.07
CA ALA A 78 -20.95 24.29 13.74
C ALA A 78 -21.91 23.93 14.87
N GLY A 79 -21.76 22.76 15.48
CA GLY A 79 -22.56 22.33 16.62
C GLY A 79 -22.45 23.25 17.83
N ALA A 80 -21.23 23.68 18.15
CA ALA A 80 -20.99 24.67 19.22
C ALA A 80 -21.65 26.02 18.90
N ALA A 81 -21.54 26.50 17.65
CA ALA A 81 -22.14 27.75 17.21
C ALA A 81 -23.69 27.71 17.23
N VAL A 82 -24.28 26.60 16.77
CA VAL A 82 -25.73 26.38 16.84
C VAL A 82 -26.22 26.40 18.27
N PHE A 83 -25.54 25.67 19.17
CA PHE A 83 -25.90 25.63 20.58
C PHE A 83 -25.84 27.02 21.25
N GLN A 84 -24.80 27.82 20.94
CA GLN A 84 -24.67 29.18 21.47
C GLN A 84 -25.85 30.08 21.06
N ARG A 85 -26.41 29.89 19.86
CA ARG A 85 -27.54 30.68 19.34
C ARG A 85 -28.90 30.20 19.85
N THR A 86 -29.08 28.89 20.06
CA THR A 86 -30.38 28.28 20.29
C THR A 86 -30.58 27.70 21.68
N GLY A 87 -29.51 27.20 22.31
CA GLY A 87 -29.55 26.27 23.46
C GLY A 87 -29.84 26.90 24.83
N ALA A 88 -29.93 28.18 24.91
CA ALA A 88 -29.80 28.91 26.15
C ALA A 88 -31.08 29.02 27.03
N ARG A 89 -32.22 28.52 26.56
CA ARG A 89 -33.53 28.78 27.22
C ARG A 89 -34.10 27.62 28.04
N ALA A 90 -33.51 26.42 27.98
CA ALA A 90 -34.18 25.18 28.44
C ALA A 90 -33.59 24.50 29.69
N GLY A 91 -32.74 25.18 30.50
CA GLY A 91 -32.03 24.55 31.62
C GLY A 91 -30.90 23.60 31.18
N PHE A 92 -30.35 22.78 32.08
CA PHE A 92 -29.20 21.87 31.82
C PHE A 92 -29.63 20.43 31.50
N GLU A 93 -30.48 19.83 32.33
CA GLU A 93 -30.80 18.39 32.28
C GLU A 93 -31.54 17.97 30.99
N ALA A 94 -32.47 18.81 30.50
CA ALA A 94 -33.26 18.48 29.31
C ALA A 94 -32.43 18.51 28.04
N PRO A 95 -31.63 19.56 27.73
CA PRO A 95 -30.70 19.57 26.61
C PRO A 95 -29.64 18.46 26.70
N LEU A 96 -29.10 18.20 27.90
CA LEU A 96 -28.15 17.11 28.11
C LEU A 96 -28.75 15.76 27.72
N ALA A 97 -29.94 15.43 28.21
CA ALA A 97 -30.61 14.18 27.87
C ALA A 97 -30.92 14.06 26.37
N ALA A 98 -31.40 15.15 25.76
CA ALA A 98 -31.66 15.17 24.30
C ALA A 98 -30.40 14.96 23.47
N LEU A 99 -29.32 15.68 23.78
CA LEU A 99 -28.07 15.57 23.05
C LEU A 99 -27.42 14.19 23.17
N LEU A 100 -27.42 13.60 24.37
CA LEU A 100 -26.88 12.26 24.59
C LEU A 100 -27.71 11.18 23.87
N ALA A 101 -29.05 11.28 23.92
CA ALA A 101 -29.92 10.36 23.20
C ALA A 101 -29.75 10.46 21.67
N LEU A 102 -29.70 11.70 21.16
CA LEU A 102 -29.46 11.94 19.72
C LEU A 102 -28.07 11.46 19.30
N LEU A 103 -27.04 11.62 20.15
CA LEU A 103 -25.71 11.08 19.87
C LEU A 103 -25.70 9.56 19.81
N ALA A 104 -26.35 8.88 20.74
CA ALA A 104 -26.45 7.43 20.71
C ALA A 104 -27.12 6.95 19.41
N VAL A 105 -28.21 7.60 18.99
CA VAL A 105 -28.90 7.30 17.73
C VAL A 105 -28.02 7.65 16.52
N ALA A 106 -27.37 8.82 16.51
CA ALA A 106 -26.51 9.25 15.43
C ALA A 106 -25.31 8.31 15.23
N CYS A 107 -24.67 7.87 16.31
CA CYS A 107 -23.60 6.85 16.24
C CYS A 107 -24.12 5.50 15.73
N GLY A 108 -25.33 5.10 16.15
CA GLY A 108 -25.99 3.90 15.61
C GLY A 108 -26.30 4.01 14.11
N LEU A 109 -26.86 5.14 13.67
CA LEU A 109 -27.08 5.39 12.24
C LEU A 109 -25.77 5.46 11.45
N GLY A 110 -24.71 6.03 12.05
CA GLY A 110 -23.38 6.04 11.48
C GLY A 110 -22.83 4.62 11.24
N LEU A 111 -23.18 3.66 12.09
CA LEU A 111 -22.87 2.24 11.85
C LEU A 111 -23.56 1.72 10.57
N ALA A 112 -24.82 2.08 10.34
CA ALA A 112 -25.53 1.72 9.11
C ALA A 112 -24.93 2.38 7.86
N VAL A 113 -24.54 3.66 7.97
CA VAL A 113 -23.83 4.39 6.91
C VAL A 113 -22.49 3.74 6.59
N LEU A 114 -21.73 3.32 7.60
CA LEU A 114 -20.48 2.59 7.43
C LEU A 114 -20.69 1.25 6.74
N GLY A 115 -21.77 0.53 7.03
CA GLY A 115 -22.15 -0.69 6.31
C GLY A 115 -22.43 -0.46 4.81
N ALA A 116 -22.92 0.74 4.45
CA ALA A 116 -23.18 1.16 3.08
C ALA A 116 -22.02 1.99 2.45
N ALA A 117 -20.91 2.16 3.16
CA ALA A 117 -19.84 3.11 2.80
C ALA A 117 -19.34 2.96 1.37
N ARG A 118 -19.21 1.73 0.88
CA ARG A 118 -18.75 1.46 -0.49
C ARG A 118 -19.73 2.00 -1.54
N GLY A 119 -21.02 1.68 -1.40
CA GLY A 119 -22.03 2.16 -2.33
C GLY A 119 -22.11 3.69 -2.36
N ILE A 120 -22.01 4.33 -1.17
CA ILE A 120 -21.98 5.79 -1.05
C ILE A 120 -20.77 6.36 -1.78
N TYR A 121 -19.58 5.80 -1.54
CA TYR A 121 -18.33 6.27 -2.16
C TYR A 121 -18.34 6.09 -3.68
N GLU A 122 -18.73 4.91 -4.18
CA GLU A 122 -18.76 4.62 -5.61
C GLU A 122 -19.79 5.51 -6.35
N THR A 123 -20.98 5.70 -5.76
CA THR A 123 -22.00 6.58 -6.32
C THR A 123 -21.56 8.04 -6.35
N ALA A 124 -20.98 8.54 -5.24
CA ALA A 124 -20.46 9.90 -5.16
C ALA A 124 -19.32 10.13 -6.18
N ARG A 125 -18.42 9.16 -6.30
CA ARG A 125 -17.31 9.22 -7.27
C ARG A 125 -17.79 9.21 -8.71
N ALA A 126 -18.81 8.40 -9.03
CA ALA A 126 -19.43 8.40 -10.35
C ALA A 126 -20.10 9.74 -10.68
N ALA A 127 -20.78 10.35 -9.70
CA ALA A 127 -21.46 11.63 -9.86
C ALA A 127 -20.50 12.82 -10.00
N LEU A 128 -19.36 12.80 -9.29
CA LEU A 128 -18.37 13.88 -9.30
C LEU A 128 -17.33 13.77 -10.44
N GLY A 129 -17.40 12.72 -11.24
CA GLY A 129 -16.43 12.41 -12.26
C GLY A 129 -15.15 11.75 -11.71
N GLY A 130 -14.41 11.08 -12.58
CA GLY A 130 -13.13 10.43 -12.22
C GLY A 130 -12.03 11.46 -11.93
N GLY A 131 -10.92 10.98 -11.38
CA GLY A 131 -9.73 11.76 -11.10
C GLY A 131 -9.62 12.23 -9.66
N PHE A 132 -8.59 13.06 -9.40
CA PHE A 132 -8.23 13.47 -8.04
C PHE A 132 -9.34 14.20 -7.29
N ALA A 133 -9.86 15.28 -7.89
CA ALA A 133 -10.87 16.13 -7.23
C ALA A 133 -12.18 15.38 -6.97
N GLY A 134 -12.66 14.58 -7.94
CA GLY A 134 -13.87 13.78 -7.79
C GLY A 134 -13.73 12.69 -6.71
N SER A 135 -12.57 12.04 -6.63
CA SER A 135 -12.32 11.01 -5.62
C SER A 135 -12.21 11.60 -4.20
N VAL A 136 -11.47 12.71 -4.03
CA VAL A 136 -11.40 13.43 -2.74
C VAL A 136 -12.77 13.97 -2.34
N GLY A 137 -13.55 14.49 -3.30
CA GLY A 137 -14.94 14.92 -3.09
C GLY A 137 -15.83 13.77 -2.60
N ALA A 138 -15.70 12.60 -3.20
CA ALA A 138 -16.43 11.39 -2.77
C ALA A 138 -16.04 10.93 -1.35
N GLU A 139 -14.75 11.00 -1.01
CA GLU A 139 -14.28 10.74 0.36
C GLU A 139 -14.85 11.75 1.37
N MET A 140 -14.94 13.01 0.99
CA MET A 140 -15.54 14.06 1.82
C MET A 140 -17.05 13.86 2.01
N ILE A 141 -17.78 13.44 0.98
CA ILE A 141 -19.21 13.08 1.08
C ILE A 141 -19.40 11.89 2.01
N LEU A 142 -18.58 10.85 1.89
CA LEU A 142 -18.62 9.72 2.80
C LEU A 142 -18.31 10.14 4.23
N ALA A 143 -17.27 10.94 4.45
CA ALA A 143 -16.94 11.48 5.76
C ALA A 143 -18.09 12.32 6.35
N LEU A 144 -18.75 13.14 5.54
CA LEU A 144 -19.92 13.94 5.97
C LEU A 144 -21.09 13.05 6.36
N ALA A 145 -21.34 11.98 5.63
CA ALA A 145 -22.40 11.03 5.95
C ALA A 145 -22.14 10.28 7.26
N VAL A 146 -20.86 9.93 7.56
CA VAL A 146 -20.46 9.20 8.77
C VAL A 146 -20.36 10.14 9.99
N PHE A 147 -19.67 11.28 9.83
CA PHE A 147 -19.28 12.14 10.95
C PHE A 147 -20.13 13.39 11.09
N GLY A 148 -20.81 13.89 10.06
CA GLY A 148 -21.45 15.21 10.06
C GLY A 148 -22.45 15.40 11.20
N LEU A 149 -23.43 14.52 11.34
CA LEU A 149 -24.43 14.60 12.42
C LEU A 149 -23.83 14.32 13.82
N PRO A 150 -23.07 13.24 14.01
CA PRO A 150 -22.43 12.98 15.31
C PRO A 150 -21.57 14.16 15.80
N THR A 151 -20.71 14.73 14.95
CA THR A 151 -19.79 15.79 15.36
C THR A 151 -20.51 17.11 15.66
N LEU A 152 -21.58 17.41 14.93
CA LEU A 152 -22.45 18.56 15.23
C LEU A 152 -23.05 18.44 16.64
N LEU A 153 -23.56 17.27 16.99
CA LEU A 153 -24.11 16.99 18.32
C LEU A 153 -23.03 17.00 19.41
N MET A 154 -21.84 16.46 19.12
CA MET A 154 -20.68 16.49 20.04
C MET A 154 -20.24 17.92 20.35
N GLY A 155 -20.19 18.80 19.33
CA GLY A 155 -19.88 20.22 19.51
C GLY A 155 -20.89 20.96 20.35
N ALA A 156 -22.19 20.71 20.14
CA ALA A 156 -23.26 21.25 20.96
C ALA A 156 -23.19 20.78 22.44
N LEU A 157 -22.93 19.47 22.64
CA LEU A 157 -22.79 18.87 23.96
C LEU A 157 -21.56 19.43 24.71
N PHE A 158 -20.43 19.54 24.05
CA PHE A 158 -19.23 20.14 24.65
C PHE A 158 -19.45 21.59 25.04
N SER A 159 -20.18 22.38 24.21
CA SER A 159 -20.55 23.76 24.54
C SER A 159 -21.45 23.84 25.77
N LEU A 160 -22.47 22.98 25.87
CA LEU A 160 -23.34 22.87 27.07
C LEU A 160 -22.52 22.58 28.33
N LEU A 161 -21.68 21.53 28.31
CA LEU A 161 -20.89 21.10 29.46
C LEU A 161 -19.88 22.17 29.89
N THR A 162 -19.24 22.85 28.95
CA THR A 162 -18.26 23.91 29.22
C THR A 162 -18.94 25.14 29.81
N GLN A 163 -20.13 25.52 29.35
CA GLN A 163 -20.90 26.63 29.95
C GLN A 163 -21.34 26.30 31.36
N ALA A 164 -21.82 25.07 31.64
CA ALA A 164 -22.18 24.62 32.97
C ALA A 164 -20.95 24.59 33.91
N MET A 165 -19.78 24.19 33.40
CA MET A 165 -18.54 24.17 34.18
C MET A 165 -18.10 25.57 34.60
N ARG A 166 -18.25 26.58 33.74
CA ARG A 166 -17.95 27.99 34.10
C ARG A 166 -18.80 28.52 35.28
N GLN A 167 -20.03 28.01 35.46
CA GLN A 167 -20.90 28.41 36.57
C GLN A 167 -20.58 27.73 37.90
N ARG A 168 -19.70 26.73 37.90
CA ARG A 168 -19.28 25.96 39.08
C ARG A 168 -17.82 26.21 39.45
N ASP A 169 -17.34 27.46 39.22
CA ASP A 169 -15.95 27.88 39.47
C ASP A 169 -14.91 27.05 38.73
N GLY A 170 -15.35 26.35 37.68
CA GLY A 170 -14.47 25.62 36.73
C GLY A 170 -14.12 26.47 35.54
N GLY A 171 -12.83 26.58 35.25
CA GLY A 171 -12.36 27.31 34.05
C GLY A 171 -12.64 26.51 32.76
N VAL A 172 -12.78 27.22 31.63
CA VAL A 172 -12.84 26.62 30.29
C VAL A 172 -11.62 25.72 30.03
N GLY A 173 -10.43 26.13 30.52
CA GLY A 173 -9.21 25.34 30.43
C GLY A 173 -9.31 24.00 31.13
N GLN A 174 -9.99 23.93 32.31
CA GLN A 174 -10.20 22.65 32.99
C GLN A 174 -11.17 21.74 32.22
N ALA A 175 -12.28 22.30 31.71
CA ALA A 175 -13.21 21.54 30.88
C ALA A 175 -12.50 20.94 29.64
N LEU A 176 -11.70 21.75 28.97
CA LEU A 176 -10.91 21.30 27.83
C LEU A 176 -9.87 20.24 28.22
N ALA A 177 -9.12 20.44 29.30
CA ALA A 177 -8.08 19.50 29.75
C ALA A 177 -8.66 18.12 30.06
N VAL A 178 -9.81 18.06 30.79
CA VAL A 178 -10.45 16.79 31.16
C VAL A 178 -11.06 16.09 29.93
N ASN A 179 -11.69 16.85 29.03
CA ASN A 179 -12.19 16.30 27.79
C ASN A 179 -11.06 15.75 26.90
N THR A 180 -9.94 16.49 26.79
CA THR A 180 -8.75 16.05 26.04
C THR A 180 -8.11 14.81 26.68
N LEU A 181 -8.11 14.68 28.02
CA LEU A 181 -7.61 13.48 28.67
C LEU A 181 -8.44 12.24 28.28
N GLY A 182 -9.78 12.36 28.29
CA GLY A 182 -10.65 11.31 27.77
C GLY A 182 -10.38 10.98 26.29
N ALA A 183 -10.27 12.01 25.47
CA ALA A 183 -9.94 11.91 24.05
C ALA A 183 -8.59 11.20 23.79
N ALA A 184 -7.57 11.50 24.59
CA ALA A 184 -6.25 10.91 24.48
C ALA A 184 -6.22 9.40 24.79
N LEU A 185 -7.11 8.92 25.65
CA LEU A 185 -7.25 7.49 25.97
C LEU A 185 -8.06 6.71 24.93
N ALA A 186 -8.87 7.38 24.13
CA ALA A 186 -9.77 6.74 23.17
C ALA A 186 -9.04 5.87 22.12
N PRO A 187 -7.95 6.30 21.46
CA PRO A 187 -7.24 5.46 20.50
C PRO A 187 -6.72 4.16 21.12
N LEU A 188 -6.24 4.22 22.37
CA LEU A 188 -5.78 3.02 23.08
C LEU A 188 -6.95 2.07 23.37
N LEU A 189 -8.03 2.58 23.95
CA LEU A 189 -9.17 1.75 24.35
C LEU A 189 -9.93 1.21 23.13
N PHE A 190 -10.35 2.09 22.22
CA PHE A 190 -11.20 1.71 21.07
C PHE A 190 -10.39 1.21 19.90
N GLY A 191 -9.27 1.87 19.57
CA GLY A 191 -8.46 1.54 18.41
C GLY A 191 -7.57 0.30 18.60
N VAL A 192 -7.09 0.04 19.82
CA VAL A 192 -6.21 -1.09 20.10
C VAL A 192 -6.96 -2.20 20.83
N VAL A 193 -7.46 -1.94 22.05
CA VAL A 193 -8.00 -3.00 22.91
C VAL A 193 -9.33 -3.54 22.39
N LEU A 194 -10.33 -2.70 22.19
CA LEU A 194 -11.67 -3.13 21.78
C LEU A 194 -11.70 -3.62 20.32
N MET A 195 -10.95 -2.98 19.44
CA MET A 195 -10.84 -3.42 18.06
C MET A 195 -10.28 -4.85 17.98
N TRP A 196 -9.20 -5.12 18.72
CA TRP A 196 -8.60 -6.46 18.75
C TRP A 196 -9.53 -7.51 19.39
N ALA A 197 -10.21 -7.15 20.50
CA ALA A 197 -11.00 -8.10 21.29
C ALA A 197 -12.38 -8.40 20.69
N ALA A 198 -13.02 -7.42 20.04
CA ALA A 198 -14.42 -7.50 19.66
C ALA A 198 -14.73 -7.03 18.22
N GLY A 199 -13.75 -6.49 17.52
CA GLY A 199 -13.91 -5.94 16.17
C GLY A 199 -14.62 -4.59 16.12
N SER A 200 -14.62 -3.98 14.92
CA SER A 200 -15.08 -2.59 14.71
C SER A 200 -16.57 -2.40 14.98
N LYS A 201 -17.43 -3.36 14.61
CA LYS A 201 -18.88 -3.28 14.82
C LYS A 201 -19.26 -3.22 16.31
N VAL A 202 -18.74 -4.15 17.10
CA VAL A 202 -19.02 -4.20 18.53
C VAL A 202 -18.44 -2.98 19.26
N ALA A 203 -17.23 -2.55 18.87
CA ALA A 203 -16.62 -1.35 19.46
C ALA A 203 -17.46 -0.08 19.21
N LEU A 204 -18.02 0.09 17.99
CA LEU A 204 -18.96 1.20 17.67
C LEU A 204 -20.27 1.12 18.47
N LEU A 205 -20.81 -0.09 18.67
CA LEU A 205 -21.99 -0.29 19.52
C LEU A 205 -21.70 0.06 20.98
N ILE A 206 -20.49 -0.23 21.48
CA ILE A 206 -20.07 0.17 22.84
C ILE A 206 -20.02 1.70 22.94
N VAL A 207 -19.56 2.41 21.92
CA VAL A 207 -19.59 3.89 21.89
C VAL A 207 -21.04 4.40 21.98
N ALA A 208 -21.96 3.87 21.17
CA ALA A 208 -23.37 4.26 21.20
C ALA A 208 -24.03 3.93 22.55
N ALA A 209 -23.78 2.74 23.10
CA ALA A 209 -24.25 2.34 24.43
C ALA A 209 -23.66 3.22 25.55
N GLY A 210 -22.41 3.66 25.41
CA GLY A 210 -21.77 4.61 26.33
C GLY A 210 -22.54 5.92 26.43
N TYR A 211 -23.02 6.48 25.34
CA TYR A 211 -23.89 7.68 25.36
C TYR A 211 -25.22 7.40 26.02
N VAL A 212 -25.80 6.21 25.82
CA VAL A 212 -27.03 5.80 26.57
C VAL A 212 -26.77 5.71 28.09
N ALA A 213 -25.65 5.16 28.48
CA ALA A 213 -25.26 5.03 29.90
C ALA A 213 -25.04 6.38 30.60
N LEU A 214 -24.72 7.44 29.85
CA LEU A 214 -24.57 8.80 30.40
C LEU A 214 -25.90 9.56 30.55
N LEU A 215 -27.03 9.02 30.06
CA LEU A 215 -28.33 9.69 30.12
C LEU A 215 -28.74 9.98 31.61
N PRO A 216 -29.14 11.22 31.93
CA PRO A 216 -29.65 11.54 33.26
C PRO A 216 -31.03 10.92 33.44
N ARG A 217 -31.28 10.29 34.57
CA ARG A 217 -32.55 9.67 34.96
C ARG A 217 -33.11 8.65 33.95
N PHE A 218 -33.41 7.50 34.43
CA PHE A 218 -34.01 6.44 33.62
C PHE A 218 -35.43 6.84 33.17
N ARG A 219 -35.61 6.99 31.85
CA ARG A 219 -36.91 7.22 31.20
C ARG A 219 -37.21 6.01 30.30
N PRO A 220 -38.07 5.08 30.74
CA PRO A 220 -38.22 3.77 30.09
C PRO A 220 -38.57 3.86 28.59
N LEU A 221 -39.43 4.79 28.19
CA LEU A 221 -39.82 4.98 26.80
C LEU A 221 -38.67 5.53 25.95
N ALA A 222 -37.95 6.54 26.44
CA ALA A 222 -36.83 7.11 25.67
C ALA A 222 -35.64 6.16 25.57
N HIS A 223 -35.27 5.49 26.69
CA HIS A 223 -34.21 4.48 26.66
C HIS A 223 -34.63 3.28 25.82
N GLY A 224 -35.89 2.84 25.91
CA GLY A 224 -36.41 1.76 25.10
C GLY A 224 -36.37 2.07 23.58
N ALA A 225 -36.75 3.28 23.18
CA ALA A 225 -36.69 3.71 21.78
C ALA A 225 -35.26 3.74 21.25
N VAL A 226 -34.29 4.32 22.01
CA VAL A 226 -32.89 4.35 21.61
C VAL A 226 -32.31 2.92 21.50
N LEU A 227 -32.58 2.07 22.50
CA LEU A 227 -32.13 0.68 22.50
C LEU A 227 -32.76 -0.12 21.36
N ALA A 228 -34.03 0.12 21.00
CA ALA A 228 -34.69 -0.52 19.87
C ALA A 228 -34.03 -0.13 18.55
N VAL A 229 -33.65 1.14 18.38
CA VAL A 229 -32.88 1.60 17.19
C VAL A 229 -31.52 0.92 17.12
N LEU A 230 -30.79 0.88 18.25
CA LEU A 230 -29.48 0.23 18.29
C LEU A 230 -29.58 -1.28 18.02
N LEU A 231 -30.60 -1.94 18.55
CA LEU A 231 -30.86 -3.34 18.28
C LEU A 231 -31.19 -3.58 16.81
N ALA A 232 -32.07 -2.76 16.21
CA ALA A 232 -32.39 -2.84 14.79
C ALA A 232 -31.15 -2.67 13.92
N VAL A 233 -30.32 -1.67 14.20
CA VAL A 233 -29.05 -1.46 13.49
C VAL A 233 -28.12 -2.66 13.68
N THR A 234 -28.03 -3.23 14.87
CA THR A 234 -27.19 -4.42 15.14
C THR A 234 -27.60 -5.62 14.30
N VAL A 235 -28.90 -5.82 14.12
CA VAL A 235 -29.45 -6.96 13.35
C VAL A 235 -29.35 -6.70 11.84
N LEU A 236 -29.67 -5.48 11.40
CA LEU A 236 -29.75 -5.15 9.97
C LEU A 236 -28.37 -4.88 9.32
N VAL A 237 -27.40 -4.39 10.08
CA VAL A 237 -26.07 -4.10 9.54
C VAL A 237 -25.20 -5.37 9.63
N PRO A 238 -24.67 -5.86 8.50
CA PRO A 238 -23.73 -6.98 8.53
C PRO A 238 -22.43 -6.61 9.25
N ASP A 239 -21.55 -7.58 9.37
CA ASP A 239 -20.21 -7.33 9.93
C ASP A 239 -19.48 -6.25 9.10
N LEU A 240 -18.82 -5.30 9.78
CA LEU A 240 -18.09 -4.19 9.14
C LEU A 240 -16.72 -4.61 8.56
N ARG A 241 -16.47 -5.90 8.44
CA ARG A 241 -15.42 -6.40 7.54
C ARG A 241 -15.91 -6.20 6.12
N LEU A 242 -15.65 -5.02 5.56
CA LEU A 242 -16.10 -4.65 4.23
C LEU A 242 -15.25 -5.35 3.16
N LEU A 243 -15.07 -6.67 3.29
CA LEU A 243 -14.35 -7.47 2.30
C LEU A 243 -15.20 -7.53 1.01
N HIS A 244 -14.68 -6.88 -0.02
CA HIS A 244 -15.25 -6.96 -1.34
C HIS A 244 -14.31 -7.72 -2.25
N LEU A 245 -14.59 -8.99 -2.40
CA LEU A 245 -13.83 -9.87 -3.27
C LEU A 245 -14.40 -9.81 -4.69
N HIS A 246 -13.51 -9.88 -5.68
CA HIS A 246 -13.92 -10.11 -7.07
C HIS A 246 -14.75 -11.40 -7.14
N PRO A 247 -15.77 -11.51 -8.04
CA PRO A 247 -16.60 -12.71 -8.12
C PRO A 247 -15.83 -14.03 -8.26
N ASN A 248 -14.66 -13.98 -8.88
CA ASN A 248 -13.78 -15.14 -9.07
C ASN A 248 -12.85 -15.43 -7.88
N PHE A 249 -12.87 -14.59 -6.84
CA PHE A 249 -12.04 -14.77 -5.65
C PHE A 249 -12.79 -15.55 -4.59
N LYS A 250 -12.18 -16.62 -4.11
CA LYS A 250 -12.68 -17.42 -2.99
C LYS A 250 -11.90 -17.06 -1.73
N LEU A 251 -12.61 -16.62 -0.70
CA LEU A 251 -11.99 -16.30 0.60
C LEU A 251 -11.47 -17.59 1.26
N VAL A 252 -10.18 -17.58 1.62
CA VAL A 252 -9.54 -18.64 2.40
C VAL A 252 -9.58 -18.29 3.89
N THR A 253 -9.08 -17.08 4.24
CA THR A 253 -9.12 -16.58 5.61
C THR A 253 -9.12 -15.06 5.61
N ALA A 254 -9.59 -14.44 6.70
CA ALA A 254 -9.51 -13.01 6.92
C ALA A 254 -9.22 -12.69 8.38
N ARG A 255 -8.41 -11.66 8.60
CA ARG A 255 -8.07 -11.14 9.93
C ARG A 255 -8.27 -9.63 9.97
N GLU A 256 -8.99 -9.17 10.97
CA GLU A 256 -9.18 -7.75 11.24
C GLU A 256 -8.20 -7.30 12.31
N GLY A 257 -7.42 -6.29 12.01
CA GLY A 257 -6.45 -5.70 12.94
C GLY A 257 -6.62 -4.21 13.11
N VAL A 258 -5.79 -3.66 13.99
CA VAL A 258 -5.81 -2.24 14.35
C VAL A 258 -5.59 -1.35 13.12
N ARG A 259 -4.66 -1.72 12.24
CA ARG A 259 -4.24 -0.91 11.09
C ARG A 259 -4.86 -1.36 9.78
N ALA A 260 -5.11 -2.65 9.61
CA ALA A 260 -5.57 -3.20 8.35
C ALA A 260 -6.49 -4.41 8.55
N THR A 261 -7.33 -4.67 7.54
CA THR A 261 -8.02 -5.95 7.35
C THR A 261 -7.26 -6.72 6.30
N VAL A 262 -6.77 -7.90 6.67
CA VAL A 262 -5.98 -8.79 5.83
C VAL A 262 -6.84 -9.97 5.41
N ALA A 263 -6.86 -10.29 4.13
CA ALA A 263 -7.53 -11.46 3.59
C ALA A 263 -6.59 -12.27 2.69
N VAL A 264 -6.74 -13.58 2.74
CA VAL A 264 -6.11 -14.50 1.79
C VAL A 264 -7.22 -15.06 0.92
N VAL A 265 -7.02 -15.00 -0.40
CA VAL A 265 -8.01 -15.42 -1.38
C VAL A 265 -7.38 -16.34 -2.43
N ASP A 266 -8.14 -17.32 -2.91
CA ASP A 266 -7.79 -18.09 -4.09
C ASP A 266 -8.40 -17.42 -5.32
N ASP A 267 -7.59 -17.15 -6.34
CA ASP A 267 -8.02 -16.53 -7.60
C ASP A 267 -8.41 -17.61 -8.61
N ASN A 268 -9.71 -17.81 -8.79
CA ASN A 268 -10.29 -18.75 -9.75
C ASN A 268 -10.56 -18.11 -11.12
N SER A 269 -9.96 -16.96 -11.43
CA SER A 269 -10.05 -16.35 -12.76
C SER A 269 -9.39 -17.27 -13.78
N ASP A 270 -10.02 -17.38 -14.95
CA ASP A 270 -9.39 -18.11 -16.08
C ASP A 270 -8.27 -17.25 -16.65
N HIS A 271 -7.04 -17.58 -16.29
CA HIS A 271 -5.85 -16.88 -16.76
C HIS A 271 -5.41 -17.33 -18.17
N GLY A 272 -6.29 -17.95 -18.95
CA GLY A 272 -6.04 -18.30 -20.36
C GLY A 272 -4.93 -19.35 -20.58
N SER A 273 -4.50 -20.01 -19.55
CA SER A 273 -3.57 -21.13 -19.66
C SER A 273 -4.34 -22.38 -20.07
N GLY A 274 -4.07 -22.89 -21.26
CA GLY A 274 -4.72 -24.09 -21.85
C GLY A 274 -4.70 -25.31 -20.92
N ALA A 275 -5.12 -26.47 -21.40
CA ALA A 275 -5.35 -27.73 -20.67
C ALA A 275 -4.34 -28.14 -19.58
N ALA A 276 -3.13 -27.57 -19.56
CA ALA A 276 -2.11 -27.76 -18.51
C ALA A 276 -2.44 -27.06 -17.17
N SER A 277 -3.42 -26.13 -17.13
CA SER A 277 -3.83 -25.41 -15.91
C SER A 277 -4.88 -26.17 -15.08
N LEU A 278 -5.57 -27.14 -15.64
CA LEU A 278 -6.68 -27.85 -14.97
C LEU A 278 -6.25 -28.63 -13.72
N ASN A 279 -4.95 -28.91 -13.55
CA ASN A 279 -4.42 -29.68 -12.42
C ASN A 279 -3.57 -28.86 -11.42
N LYS A 280 -3.44 -27.53 -11.61
CA LYS A 280 -2.72 -26.67 -10.65
C LYS A 280 -3.72 -25.98 -9.72
N PRO A 281 -3.41 -25.88 -8.41
CA PRO A 281 -4.25 -25.09 -7.52
C PRO A 281 -4.32 -23.63 -8.00
N PRO A 282 -5.45 -22.93 -7.77
CA PRO A 282 -5.56 -21.53 -8.12
C PRO A 282 -4.49 -20.69 -7.42
N PRO A 283 -4.00 -19.62 -8.04
CA PRO A 283 -3.08 -18.70 -7.38
C PRO A 283 -3.70 -18.14 -6.11
N ARG A 284 -2.93 -18.16 -5.03
CA ARG A 284 -3.35 -17.59 -3.75
C ARG A 284 -2.78 -16.21 -3.60
N LEU A 285 -3.61 -15.23 -3.24
CA LEU A 285 -3.27 -13.82 -3.18
C LEU A 285 -3.48 -13.27 -1.77
N LEU A 286 -2.59 -12.35 -1.36
CA LEU A 286 -2.74 -11.55 -0.16
C LEU A 286 -3.41 -10.22 -0.49
N VAL A 287 -4.52 -9.92 0.19
CA VAL A 287 -5.29 -8.69 0.00
C VAL A 287 -5.33 -7.90 1.32
N VAL A 288 -4.96 -6.62 1.25
CA VAL A 288 -4.99 -5.72 2.41
C VAL A 288 -5.97 -4.57 2.13
N ASN A 289 -6.92 -4.35 3.05
CA ASN A 289 -7.96 -3.31 2.97
C ASN A 289 -8.72 -3.30 1.63
N ASN A 290 -9.01 -4.47 1.04
CA ASN A 290 -9.69 -4.67 -0.25
C ASN A 290 -9.01 -4.07 -1.50
N ARG A 291 -7.83 -3.49 -1.36
CA ARG A 291 -7.25 -2.70 -2.45
C ARG A 291 -5.88 -3.17 -2.89
N PHE A 292 -5.12 -3.75 -1.99
CA PHE A 292 -3.74 -4.12 -2.27
C PHE A 292 -3.63 -5.62 -2.40
N HIS A 293 -3.32 -6.07 -3.61
CA HIS A 293 -2.82 -7.42 -3.83
C HIS A 293 -1.30 -7.38 -3.58
N MET A 294 -0.88 -7.88 -2.42
CA MET A 294 0.52 -7.84 -1.99
C MET A 294 1.29 -9.10 -2.42
N GLY A 295 1.09 -9.52 -3.67
CA GLY A 295 1.71 -10.73 -4.17
C GLY A 295 0.88 -11.99 -3.93
N GLY A 296 1.45 -13.14 -4.29
CA GLY A 296 0.78 -14.44 -4.19
C GLY A 296 1.63 -15.57 -4.74
N THR A 297 1.04 -16.78 -4.74
CA THR A 297 1.61 -17.97 -5.38
C THR A 297 1.45 -17.91 -6.92
N GLY A 298 1.99 -18.89 -7.61
CA GLY A 298 1.93 -18.94 -9.08
C GLY A 298 2.77 -17.86 -9.75
N PRO A 299 2.22 -17.05 -10.68
CA PRO A 299 2.99 -16.00 -11.36
C PRO A 299 3.60 -14.97 -10.42
N GLY A 300 2.95 -14.69 -9.27
CA GLY A 300 3.47 -13.77 -8.25
C GLY A 300 4.72 -14.31 -7.54
N GLU A 301 4.83 -15.61 -7.37
CA GLU A 301 5.98 -16.27 -6.76
C GLU A 301 7.28 -16.03 -7.54
N PHE A 302 7.20 -16.07 -8.89
CA PHE A 302 8.34 -15.78 -9.77
C PHE A 302 8.92 -14.39 -9.49
N LEU A 303 8.08 -13.37 -9.43
CA LEU A 303 8.50 -12.00 -9.13
C LEU A 303 9.12 -11.89 -7.75
N GLN A 304 8.41 -12.39 -6.73
CA GLN A 304 8.82 -12.26 -5.33
C GLN A 304 10.14 -13.00 -5.04
N SER A 305 10.33 -14.19 -5.61
CA SER A 305 11.60 -14.91 -5.47
C SER A 305 12.77 -14.16 -6.10
N ARG A 306 12.56 -13.53 -7.26
CA ARG A 306 13.59 -12.69 -7.91
C ARG A 306 13.92 -11.45 -7.08
N GLN A 307 12.95 -10.88 -6.36
CA GLN A 307 13.20 -9.73 -5.48
C GLN A 307 14.21 -10.05 -4.36
N ALA A 308 14.29 -11.30 -3.93
CA ALA A 308 15.32 -11.73 -2.99
C ALA A 308 16.60 -12.16 -3.71
N HIS A 309 16.48 -13.08 -4.69
CA HIS A 309 17.66 -13.68 -5.32
C HIS A 309 18.54 -12.65 -6.03
N LEU A 310 17.97 -11.68 -6.75
CA LEU A 310 18.77 -10.75 -7.53
C LEU A 310 19.74 -9.92 -6.66
N PRO A 311 19.31 -9.18 -5.62
CA PRO A 311 20.25 -8.46 -4.77
C PRO A 311 21.21 -9.40 -4.01
N LEU A 312 20.75 -10.57 -3.57
CA LEU A 312 21.62 -11.52 -2.88
C LEU A 312 22.68 -12.14 -3.81
N LEU A 313 22.37 -12.35 -5.10
CA LEU A 313 23.32 -12.84 -6.10
C LEU A 313 24.31 -11.77 -6.56
N LEU A 314 23.95 -10.50 -6.48
CA LEU A 314 24.84 -9.37 -6.77
C LEU A 314 25.86 -9.12 -5.65
N HIS A 315 25.65 -9.65 -4.44
CA HIS A 315 26.64 -9.60 -3.36
C HIS A 315 27.55 -10.82 -3.38
N ALA A 316 28.86 -10.64 -3.13
CA ALA A 316 29.87 -11.69 -3.25
C ALA A 316 29.62 -12.87 -2.31
N ALA A 317 29.35 -12.58 -1.04
CA ALA A 317 29.16 -13.58 -0.01
C ALA A 317 28.25 -13.04 1.12
N PRO A 318 26.93 -12.90 0.89
CA PRO A 318 26.04 -12.37 1.90
C PRO A 318 25.89 -13.37 3.04
N ARG A 319 26.11 -12.91 4.26
CA ARG A 319 25.92 -13.69 5.49
C ARG A 319 24.75 -13.18 6.31
N ARG A 320 24.47 -11.88 6.25
CA ARG A 320 23.35 -11.26 6.95
C ARG A 320 22.52 -10.43 5.99
N ALA A 321 21.21 -10.68 5.96
CA ALA A 321 20.28 -9.90 5.15
C ALA A 321 19.11 -9.39 5.97
N LEU A 322 18.62 -8.19 5.62
CA LEU A 322 17.44 -7.58 6.18
C LEU A 322 16.40 -7.37 5.08
N PHE A 323 15.18 -7.83 5.33
CA PHE A 323 14.05 -7.64 4.44
C PHE A 323 13.01 -6.73 5.10
N LEU A 324 12.73 -5.59 4.49
CA LEU A 324 11.78 -4.59 4.96
C LEU A 324 10.47 -4.72 4.16
N GLY A 325 9.40 -5.12 4.85
CA GLY A 325 8.15 -5.57 4.25
C GLY A 325 8.20 -7.04 3.84
N LEU A 326 7.24 -7.84 4.30
CA LEU A 326 7.20 -9.27 3.98
C LEU A 326 6.05 -9.65 3.07
N GLY A 327 4.90 -8.97 3.20
CA GLY A 327 3.71 -9.34 2.44
C GLY A 327 3.37 -10.82 2.59
N THR A 328 3.37 -11.57 1.49
CA THR A 328 3.13 -13.03 1.51
C THR A 328 4.24 -13.83 2.22
N GLY A 329 5.41 -13.22 2.46
CA GLY A 329 6.58 -13.90 2.99
C GLY A 329 7.43 -14.63 1.94
N ILE A 330 6.98 -14.73 0.69
CA ILE A 330 7.67 -15.48 -0.39
C ILE A 330 9.05 -14.90 -0.69
N THR A 331 9.14 -13.55 -0.81
CA THR A 331 10.42 -12.86 -1.02
C THR A 331 11.43 -13.23 0.06
N PHE A 332 11.03 -13.16 1.33
CA PHE A 332 11.92 -13.50 2.44
C PHE A 332 12.25 -15.00 2.52
N ALA A 333 11.27 -15.86 2.24
CA ALA A 333 11.47 -17.32 2.22
C ALA A 333 12.48 -17.76 1.14
N ALA A 334 12.50 -17.09 -0.02
CA ALA A 334 13.47 -17.38 -1.09
C ALA A 334 14.93 -17.16 -0.65
N ALA A 335 15.18 -16.27 0.32
CA ALA A 335 16.49 -16.10 0.94
C ALA A 335 17.00 -17.36 1.64
N GLY A 336 16.10 -18.26 2.06
CA GLY A 336 16.44 -19.54 2.68
C GLY A 336 17.22 -20.51 1.77
N ALA A 337 17.16 -20.33 0.45
CA ALA A 337 17.96 -21.09 -0.50
C ALA A 337 19.47 -20.71 -0.48
N HIS A 338 19.81 -19.53 0.06
CA HIS A 338 21.21 -19.10 0.19
C HIS A 338 21.82 -19.77 1.43
N PRO A 339 22.86 -20.60 1.24
CA PRO A 339 23.54 -21.26 2.37
C PRO A 339 24.16 -20.19 3.28
N ASP A 340 24.31 -20.48 4.53
CA ASP A 340 24.95 -19.63 5.55
C ASP A 340 24.34 -18.23 5.74
N LEU A 341 23.25 -17.88 5.04
CA LEU A 341 22.57 -16.61 5.18
C LEU A 341 21.68 -16.63 6.44
N ILE A 342 21.89 -15.65 7.29
CA ILE A 342 20.98 -15.30 8.40
C ILE A 342 20.15 -14.11 7.95
N GLY A 343 18.83 -14.21 8.04
CA GLY A 343 17.90 -13.19 7.60
C GLY A 343 17.01 -12.68 8.71
N ASP A 344 16.82 -11.38 8.75
CA ASP A 344 15.79 -10.71 9.54
C ASP A 344 14.72 -10.13 8.59
N GLY A 345 13.47 -10.52 8.79
CA GLY A 345 12.32 -10.02 8.02
C GLY A 345 11.42 -9.18 8.90
N VAL A 346 11.13 -7.95 8.49
CA VAL A 346 10.36 -6.98 9.27
C VAL A 346 9.03 -6.70 8.60
N GLU A 347 7.92 -6.98 9.28
CA GLU A 347 6.55 -6.71 8.82
C GLU A 347 5.81 -5.84 9.82
N LEU A 348 5.12 -4.82 9.28
CA LEU A 348 4.36 -3.86 10.10
C LEU A 348 3.09 -4.46 10.69
N LEU A 349 2.42 -5.36 9.93
CA LEU A 349 1.10 -5.87 10.23
C LEU A 349 1.19 -7.28 10.84
N PRO A 350 0.87 -7.45 12.13
CA PRO A 350 0.84 -8.77 12.74
C PRO A 350 -0.17 -9.71 12.05
N GLU A 351 -1.25 -9.17 11.46
CA GLU A 351 -2.25 -9.91 10.72
C GLU A 351 -1.67 -10.52 9.43
N VAL A 352 -0.70 -9.85 8.80
CA VAL A 352 0.04 -10.38 7.65
C VAL A 352 0.90 -11.54 8.10
N VAL A 353 1.70 -11.36 9.15
CA VAL A 353 2.56 -12.44 9.69
C VAL A 353 1.74 -13.67 10.07
N ALA A 354 0.55 -13.47 10.63
CA ALA A 354 -0.34 -14.55 11.05
C ALA A 354 -0.98 -15.36 9.90
N VAL A 355 -0.79 -14.97 8.65
CA VAL A 355 -1.32 -15.68 7.46
C VAL A 355 -0.24 -16.10 6.45
N ILE A 356 1.04 -15.89 6.75
CA ILE A 356 2.16 -16.30 5.88
C ILE A 356 2.14 -17.82 5.62
N ASP A 357 1.72 -18.63 6.59
CA ASP A 357 1.58 -20.09 6.48
C ASP A 357 0.62 -20.52 5.36
N GLN A 358 -0.32 -19.67 4.99
CA GLN A 358 -1.27 -19.93 3.92
C GLN A 358 -0.61 -19.95 2.53
N PHE A 359 0.63 -19.47 2.40
CA PHE A 359 1.38 -19.41 1.14
C PHE A 359 2.38 -20.57 0.98
N GLN A 360 2.30 -21.60 1.84
CA GLN A 360 3.09 -22.81 1.63
C GLN A 360 2.67 -23.55 0.33
N PRO A 361 3.63 -24.21 -0.36
CA PRO A 361 5.01 -24.51 0.07
C PRO A 361 6.01 -23.36 -0.16
N ALA A 362 5.65 -22.28 -0.87
CA ALA A 362 6.58 -21.21 -1.21
C ALA A 362 7.22 -20.50 0.02
N THR A 363 6.56 -20.57 1.18
CA THR A 363 7.05 -19.97 2.44
C THR A 363 7.63 -21.00 3.41
N ALA A 364 7.82 -22.25 3.01
CA ALA A 364 8.24 -23.34 3.90
C ALA A 364 9.58 -23.06 4.62
N ALA A 365 10.51 -22.35 3.98
CA ALA A 365 11.80 -22.01 4.56
C ALA A 365 11.70 -21.18 5.86
N LEU A 366 10.62 -20.40 6.03
CA LEU A 366 10.38 -19.60 7.24
C LEU A 366 10.02 -20.44 8.47
N TYR A 367 9.62 -21.69 8.26
CA TYR A 367 9.20 -22.62 9.32
C TYR A 367 10.19 -23.76 9.54
N SER A 368 11.08 -23.98 8.59
CA SER A 368 12.05 -25.09 8.62
C SER A 368 13.47 -24.66 8.98
N SER A 369 13.72 -23.37 9.19
CA SER A 369 15.06 -22.83 9.43
C SER A 369 15.06 -21.75 10.51
N ASP A 370 15.88 -21.93 11.53
CA ASP A 370 16.12 -20.91 12.58
C ASP A 370 16.95 -19.71 12.07
N ARG A 371 17.46 -19.78 10.84
CA ARG A 371 18.25 -18.71 10.23
C ARG A 371 17.42 -17.53 9.76
N LEU A 372 16.11 -17.72 9.50
CA LEU A 372 15.19 -16.69 9.05
C LEU A 372 14.26 -16.29 10.20
N ARG A 373 14.37 -15.04 10.65
CA ARG A 373 13.61 -14.52 11.79
C ARG A 373 12.62 -13.46 11.32
N VAL A 374 11.36 -13.61 11.73
CA VAL A 374 10.30 -12.64 11.43
C VAL A 374 10.06 -11.74 12.63
N HIS A 375 10.07 -10.42 12.40
CA HIS A 375 9.84 -9.37 13.39
C HIS A 375 8.58 -8.58 13.04
N VAL A 376 7.66 -8.47 13.98
CA VAL A 376 6.51 -7.55 13.85
C VAL A 376 6.95 -6.18 14.35
N ALA A 377 7.31 -5.29 13.42
CA ALA A 377 7.82 -3.96 13.75
C ALA A 377 7.63 -2.96 12.61
N ASP A 378 7.72 -1.67 12.91
CA ASP A 378 7.87 -0.63 11.90
C ASP A 378 9.29 -0.68 11.31
N ALA A 379 9.37 -0.84 9.98
CA ALA A 379 10.64 -1.00 9.25
C ALA A 379 11.62 0.15 9.50
N ARG A 380 11.12 1.39 9.57
CA ARG A 380 11.95 2.57 9.78
C ARG A 380 12.53 2.61 11.20
N ARG A 381 11.71 2.28 12.21
CA ARG A 381 12.17 2.18 13.59
C ARG A 381 13.13 1.03 13.79
N PHE A 382 12.88 -0.10 13.13
CA PHE A 382 13.78 -1.24 13.18
C PHE A 382 15.17 -0.89 12.64
N VAL A 383 15.25 -0.23 11.47
CA VAL A 383 16.52 0.23 10.87
C VAL A 383 17.26 1.19 11.80
N GLN A 384 16.54 2.08 12.51
CA GLN A 384 17.15 3.03 13.45
C GLN A 384 17.65 2.36 14.74
N ALA A 385 17.04 1.26 15.16
CA ALA A 385 17.36 0.55 16.39
C ALA A 385 18.36 -0.60 16.21
N ALA A 386 18.54 -1.09 14.97
CA ALA A 386 19.44 -2.20 14.67
C ALA A 386 20.91 -1.80 14.94
N GLY A 387 21.63 -2.68 15.66
CA GLY A 387 23.01 -2.42 16.07
C GLY A 387 24.06 -3.14 15.23
N GLU A 388 23.68 -4.19 14.49
CA GLU A 388 24.59 -5.01 13.71
C GLU A 388 24.41 -4.79 12.21
N PRO A 389 25.51 -4.63 11.44
CA PRO A 389 25.43 -4.35 10.02
C PRO A 389 24.91 -5.54 9.22
N TYR A 390 24.31 -5.25 8.06
CA TYR A 390 23.84 -6.23 7.08
C TYR A 390 24.63 -6.13 5.78
N ASP A 391 24.87 -7.27 5.15
CA ASP A 391 25.50 -7.37 3.84
C ASP A 391 24.52 -6.99 2.73
N VAL A 392 23.25 -7.37 2.90
CA VAL A 392 22.19 -7.03 1.93
C VAL A 392 20.96 -6.54 2.68
N ILE A 393 20.46 -5.37 2.30
CA ILE A 393 19.17 -4.89 2.76
C ILE A 393 18.24 -4.80 1.54
N VAL A 394 17.05 -5.38 1.65
CA VAL A 394 16.03 -5.37 0.60
C VAL A 394 14.78 -4.69 1.13
N ALA A 395 14.35 -3.62 0.50
CA ALA A 395 13.05 -3.02 0.74
C ALA A 395 12.07 -3.45 -0.35
N ASP A 396 10.96 -4.04 0.07
CA ASP A 396 9.92 -4.54 -0.83
C ASP A 396 9.16 -3.40 -1.52
N LEU A 397 8.19 -3.74 -2.35
CA LEU A 397 7.33 -2.82 -3.08
C LEU A 397 6.37 -2.09 -2.12
N PHE A 398 6.85 -1.03 -1.48
CA PHE A 398 5.97 -0.16 -0.72
C PHE A 398 5.14 0.71 -1.68
N HIS A 399 3.87 0.88 -1.36
CA HIS A 399 2.99 1.77 -2.12
C HIS A 399 3.18 3.22 -1.65
N PRO A 400 3.85 4.10 -2.41
CA PRO A 400 4.27 5.42 -1.92
C PRO A 400 3.11 6.37 -1.57
N TYR A 401 1.92 6.10 -2.14
CA TYR A 401 0.71 6.87 -1.90
C TYR A 401 -0.02 6.49 -0.61
N HIS A 402 0.32 5.34 -0.03
CA HIS A 402 -0.28 4.88 1.21
C HIS A 402 0.21 5.74 2.38
N ASP A 403 -0.68 6.00 3.34
CA ASP A 403 -0.33 6.79 4.50
C ASP A 403 0.87 6.18 5.27
N GLY A 404 1.85 7.03 5.56
CA GLY A 404 3.10 6.63 6.20
C GLY A 404 4.16 6.02 5.28
N ALA A 405 3.80 5.41 4.14
CA ALA A 405 4.77 4.74 3.27
C ALA A 405 5.74 5.73 2.59
N GLY A 406 5.32 6.97 2.34
CA GLY A 406 6.19 8.02 1.79
C GLY A 406 7.44 8.29 2.62
N ALA A 407 7.40 7.98 3.94
CA ALA A 407 8.53 8.14 4.85
C ALA A 407 9.67 7.13 4.62
N LEU A 408 9.38 6.00 3.95
CA LEU A 408 10.36 4.97 3.57
C LEU A 408 11.19 5.38 2.33
N TYR A 409 10.85 6.50 1.69
CA TYR A 409 11.54 7.06 0.53
C TYR A 409 12.23 8.39 0.83
N THR A 410 12.48 8.70 2.11
CA THR A 410 13.16 9.94 2.51
C THR A 410 14.67 9.77 2.51
N VAL A 411 15.38 10.88 2.27
CA VAL A 411 16.86 10.93 2.34
C VAL A 411 17.35 10.40 3.69
N GLU A 412 16.69 10.76 4.79
CA GLU A 412 17.07 10.35 6.15
C GLU A 412 16.88 8.86 6.39
N HIS A 413 15.86 8.25 5.77
CA HIS A 413 15.67 6.80 5.84
C HIS A 413 16.76 6.07 5.06
N PHE A 414 17.06 6.51 3.84
CA PHE A 414 18.12 5.95 3.03
C PHE A 414 19.50 6.11 3.70
N ASP A 415 19.74 7.25 4.37
CA ASP A 415 20.97 7.47 5.12
C ASP A 415 21.08 6.55 6.36
N ALA A 416 19.98 6.31 7.07
CA ALA A 416 19.93 5.32 8.14
C ALA A 416 20.24 3.91 7.63
N ILE A 417 19.69 3.52 6.48
CA ILE A 417 19.99 2.23 5.82
C ILE A 417 21.47 2.17 5.45
N ARG A 418 22.05 3.23 4.86
CA ARG A 418 23.46 3.26 4.49
C ARG A 418 24.38 3.04 5.68
N ARG A 419 24.05 3.63 6.84
CA ARG A 419 24.81 3.42 8.09
C ARG A 419 24.72 1.99 8.62
N LEU A 420 23.64 1.30 8.29
CA LEU A 420 23.39 -0.09 8.72
C LEU A 420 24.01 -1.12 7.76
N LEU A 421 24.53 -0.71 6.60
CA LEU A 421 25.23 -1.61 5.68
C LEU A 421 26.62 -1.95 6.17
N ALA A 422 27.02 -3.20 5.97
CA ALA A 422 28.39 -3.65 6.06
C ALA A 422 29.30 -2.89 5.06
N PRO A 423 30.63 -2.88 5.22
CA PRO A 423 31.55 -2.14 4.35
C PRO A 423 31.40 -2.43 2.85
N ASP A 424 31.05 -3.66 2.49
CA ASP A 424 30.80 -4.11 1.11
C ASP A 424 29.32 -4.38 0.86
N GLY A 425 28.45 -3.89 1.75
CA GLY A 425 27.02 -4.12 1.70
C GLY A 425 26.33 -3.39 0.56
N LEU A 426 25.14 -3.89 0.21
CA LEU A 426 24.26 -3.25 -0.77
C LEU A 426 22.82 -3.11 -0.23
N PHE A 427 22.15 -2.07 -0.70
CA PHE A 427 20.74 -1.82 -0.45
C PHE A 427 19.96 -1.86 -1.77
N CYS A 428 18.91 -2.66 -1.82
CA CYS A 428 17.97 -2.73 -2.94
C CYS A 428 16.62 -2.17 -2.52
N GLN A 429 16.18 -1.08 -3.17
CA GLN A 429 14.82 -0.55 -3.08
C GLN A 429 14.04 -0.94 -4.32
N TRP A 430 13.04 -1.80 -4.16
CA TRP A 430 12.14 -2.15 -5.26
C TRP A 430 11.10 -1.06 -5.47
N LEU A 431 10.84 -0.69 -6.74
CA LEU A 431 9.88 0.35 -7.14
C LEU A 431 8.88 -0.20 -8.16
N PRO A 432 7.56 -0.14 -7.84
CA PRO A 432 6.49 -0.50 -8.78
C PRO A 432 6.24 0.66 -9.76
N LEU A 433 6.91 0.68 -10.91
CA LEU A 433 6.82 1.81 -11.85
C LEU A 433 5.41 2.07 -12.36
N TYR A 434 4.58 1.05 -12.41
CA TYR A 434 3.16 1.13 -12.83
C TYR A 434 2.24 1.80 -11.80
N GLN A 435 2.73 2.04 -10.58
CA GLN A 435 1.99 2.70 -9.49
C GLN A 435 2.49 4.10 -9.17
N LEU A 436 3.41 4.63 -9.97
CA LEU A 436 4.03 5.93 -9.78
C LEU A 436 3.73 6.84 -10.96
N ASP A 437 3.59 8.13 -10.71
CA ASP A 437 3.81 9.10 -11.76
C ASP A 437 5.31 9.39 -11.93
N GLU A 438 5.65 9.96 -13.07
CA GLU A 438 7.05 10.24 -13.42
C GLU A 438 7.71 11.22 -12.45
N ASP A 439 6.97 12.22 -11.98
CA ASP A 439 7.49 13.21 -11.03
C ASP A 439 7.85 12.58 -9.69
N VAL A 440 6.97 11.71 -9.17
CA VAL A 440 7.23 10.98 -7.91
C VAL A 440 8.39 10.02 -8.07
N LEU A 441 8.46 9.29 -9.20
CA LEU A 441 9.59 8.42 -9.51
C LEU A 441 10.91 9.19 -9.53
N LYS A 442 10.96 10.34 -10.21
CA LYS A 442 12.13 11.22 -10.25
C LYS A 442 12.53 11.74 -8.86
N ILE A 443 11.54 12.09 -8.01
CA ILE A 443 11.81 12.52 -6.63
C ILE A 443 12.42 11.38 -5.80
N ILE A 444 11.89 10.17 -5.91
CA ILE A 444 12.43 9.00 -5.20
C ILE A 444 13.86 8.71 -5.66
N ILE A 445 14.10 8.68 -6.97
CA ILE A 445 15.44 8.43 -7.53
C ILE A 445 16.42 9.51 -7.07
N ARG A 446 16.07 10.81 -7.12
CA ARG A 446 16.93 11.89 -6.61
C ARG A 446 17.27 11.72 -5.14
N SER A 447 16.27 11.38 -4.31
CA SER A 447 16.46 11.17 -2.88
C SER A 447 17.36 9.97 -2.60
N PHE A 448 17.24 8.91 -3.40
CA PHE A 448 18.12 7.74 -3.33
C PHE A 448 19.56 8.09 -3.75
N LEU A 449 19.73 8.76 -4.88
CA LEU A 449 21.04 9.18 -5.41
C LEU A 449 21.76 10.18 -4.51
N LYS A 450 21.03 10.96 -3.70
CA LYS A 450 21.63 11.84 -2.70
C LYS A 450 22.46 11.07 -1.67
N VAL A 451 22.05 9.83 -1.37
CA VAL A 451 22.73 8.95 -0.39
C VAL A 451 23.62 7.92 -1.09
N PHE A 452 23.19 7.41 -2.23
CA PHE A 452 23.90 6.40 -3.04
C PHE A 452 24.18 6.95 -4.44
N PRO A 453 25.16 7.84 -4.64
CA PRO A 453 25.40 8.53 -5.92
C PRO A 453 25.78 7.57 -7.06
N GLU A 454 26.36 6.40 -6.73
CA GLU A 454 26.76 5.35 -7.68
C GLU A 454 25.70 4.24 -7.82
N ALA A 455 24.44 4.50 -7.41
CA ALA A 455 23.38 3.53 -7.52
C ALA A 455 23.08 3.16 -8.98
N ARG A 456 22.67 1.90 -9.17
CA ARG A 456 22.33 1.30 -10.46
C ARG A 456 20.90 0.85 -10.49
N GLY A 457 20.26 0.91 -11.67
CA GLY A 457 18.93 0.37 -11.92
C GLY A 457 18.97 -1.08 -12.39
N TRP A 458 18.04 -1.93 -11.92
CA TRP A 458 17.94 -3.34 -12.28
C TRP A 458 16.48 -3.75 -12.47
N TRP A 459 16.17 -4.40 -13.60
CA TRP A 459 14.83 -4.94 -13.80
C TRP A 459 14.62 -6.19 -12.97
N CYS A 460 13.55 -6.22 -12.16
CA CYS A 460 13.21 -7.43 -11.42
C CYS A 460 12.82 -8.57 -12.38
N TYR A 461 12.02 -8.24 -13.38
CA TYR A 461 11.57 -9.15 -14.44
C TYR A 461 11.16 -8.37 -15.68
N PHE A 462 10.80 -9.07 -16.77
CA PHE A 462 10.56 -8.44 -18.06
C PHE A 462 9.08 -8.37 -18.40
N ASN A 463 8.31 -7.61 -17.62
CA ASN A 463 6.90 -7.34 -17.87
C ASN A 463 6.66 -5.84 -18.10
N ALA A 464 6.15 -5.50 -19.28
CA ALA A 464 5.91 -4.11 -19.66
C ALA A 464 4.67 -3.50 -18.98
N GLN A 465 3.67 -4.30 -18.60
CA GLN A 465 2.43 -3.81 -17.95
C GLN A 465 2.64 -3.48 -16.48
N THR A 466 3.47 -4.27 -15.79
CA THR A 466 3.75 -4.11 -14.37
C THR A 466 5.27 -4.05 -14.11
N PRO A 467 6.00 -3.11 -14.72
CA PRO A 467 7.45 -3.05 -14.61
C PRO A 467 7.89 -2.73 -13.18
N VAL A 468 8.90 -3.48 -12.69
CA VAL A 468 9.49 -3.31 -11.36
C VAL A 468 10.98 -3.05 -11.50
N LEU A 469 11.41 -1.91 -10.96
CA LEU A 469 12.80 -1.45 -10.96
C LEU A 469 13.39 -1.59 -9.56
N GLY A 470 14.55 -2.23 -9.45
CA GLY A 470 15.39 -2.18 -8.24
C GLY A 470 16.42 -1.05 -8.36
N LEU A 471 16.38 -0.11 -7.42
CA LEU A 471 17.49 0.81 -7.21
C LEU A 471 18.48 0.14 -6.26
N ILE A 472 19.67 -0.21 -6.75
CA ILE A 472 20.69 -0.85 -5.93
C ILE A 472 21.80 0.17 -5.66
N GLY A 473 21.92 0.55 -4.39
CA GLY A 473 23.01 1.36 -3.86
C GLY A 473 24.02 0.47 -3.14
N GLU A 474 25.27 0.54 -3.53
CA GLU A 474 26.38 -0.19 -2.92
C GLU A 474 27.20 0.76 -2.03
N ALA A 475 27.72 0.25 -0.93
CA ALA A 475 28.69 1.01 -0.12
C ALA A 475 29.97 1.30 -0.91
N ARG A 476 30.38 0.36 -1.79
CA ARG A 476 31.47 0.51 -2.77
C ARG A 476 31.03 -0.08 -4.11
N PRO A 477 31.11 0.68 -5.23
CA PRO A 477 30.76 0.18 -6.55
C PRO A 477 31.56 -1.07 -6.92
N ARG A 478 30.88 -2.08 -7.45
CA ARG A 478 31.45 -3.39 -7.78
C ARG A 478 31.48 -3.61 -9.29
N ARG A 479 32.51 -4.34 -9.76
CA ARG A 479 32.55 -4.97 -11.05
C ARG A 479 32.53 -6.48 -10.89
N TYR A 480 32.04 -7.19 -11.89
CA TYR A 480 31.78 -8.60 -11.85
C TYR A 480 32.70 -9.35 -12.81
N PRO A 481 33.40 -10.42 -12.39
CA PRO A 481 34.10 -11.30 -13.32
C PRO A 481 33.09 -12.05 -14.23
N ALA A 482 33.55 -12.52 -15.39
CA ALA A 482 32.68 -13.20 -16.36
C ALA A 482 32.03 -14.47 -15.82
N ASP A 483 32.69 -15.13 -14.88
CA ASP A 483 32.26 -16.34 -14.17
C ASP A 483 31.69 -16.02 -12.77
N TRP A 484 31.10 -14.83 -12.59
CA TRP A 484 30.59 -14.38 -11.29
C TRP A 484 29.59 -15.35 -10.66
N TYR A 485 28.61 -15.81 -11.42
CA TYR A 485 27.57 -16.71 -10.95
C TYR A 485 28.18 -18.05 -10.50
N GLU A 486 29.04 -18.62 -11.31
CA GLU A 486 29.68 -19.91 -11.08
C GLU A 486 30.55 -19.89 -9.83
N ARG A 487 31.25 -18.78 -9.59
CA ARG A 487 32.00 -18.57 -8.33
C ARG A 487 31.10 -18.38 -7.11
N ARG A 488 29.96 -17.70 -7.33
CA ARG A 488 29.03 -17.33 -6.25
C ARG A 488 28.10 -18.47 -5.85
N VAL A 489 27.65 -19.26 -6.82
CA VAL A 489 26.63 -20.30 -6.66
C VAL A 489 27.27 -21.68 -6.70
N THR A 490 27.76 -22.14 -5.55
CA THR A 490 28.39 -23.45 -5.40
C THR A 490 27.44 -24.51 -4.82
N ALA A 491 26.39 -24.09 -4.11
CA ALA A 491 25.41 -24.99 -3.51
C ALA A 491 24.32 -25.39 -4.52
N PRO A 492 24.04 -26.68 -4.73
CA PRO A 492 23.03 -27.15 -5.68
C PRO A 492 21.64 -26.56 -5.42
N GLN A 493 21.21 -26.47 -4.16
CA GLN A 493 19.93 -25.91 -3.79
C GLN A 493 19.77 -24.45 -4.25
N LEU A 494 20.83 -23.64 -4.13
CA LEU A 494 20.82 -22.26 -4.61
C LEU A 494 20.82 -22.20 -6.14
N ALA A 495 21.59 -23.07 -6.79
CA ALA A 495 21.64 -23.17 -8.25
C ALA A 495 20.27 -23.50 -8.84
N ASP A 496 19.59 -24.52 -8.30
CA ASP A 496 18.26 -24.95 -8.72
C ASP A 496 17.23 -23.85 -8.49
N SER A 497 17.26 -23.21 -7.32
CA SER A 497 16.34 -22.10 -7.00
C SER A 497 16.56 -20.91 -7.93
N ALA A 498 17.80 -20.44 -8.09
CA ALA A 498 18.11 -19.30 -8.96
C ALA A 498 17.75 -19.60 -10.43
N ALA A 499 18.03 -20.81 -10.93
CA ALA A 499 17.69 -21.22 -12.29
C ALA A 499 16.17 -21.27 -12.50
N SER A 500 15.40 -21.78 -11.54
CA SER A 500 13.92 -21.83 -11.59
C SER A 500 13.29 -20.44 -11.73
N PHE A 501 13.97 -19.40 -11.23
CA PHE A 501 13.53 -18.02 -11.36
C PHE A 501 14.30 -17.23 -12.42
N GLY A 502 14.95 -17.91 -13.38
CA GLY A 502 15.60 -17.29 -14.54
C GLY A 502 16.84 -16.46 -14.19
N LEU A 503 17.59 -16.84 -13.15
CA LEU A 503 18.83 -16.21 -12.69
C LEU A 503 20.01 -17.21 -12.64
N GLY A 504 19.99 -18.25 -13.48
CA GLY A 504 20.91 -19.40 -13.44
C GLY A 504 22.26 -19.19 -14.15
N SER A 505 22.70 -17.97 -14.42
CA SER A 505 24.03 -17.68 -14.98
C SER A 505 24.44 -16.25 -14.76
N THR A 506 25.75 -15.94 -14.90
CA THR A 506 26.26 -14.56 -14.85
C THR A 506 25.53 -13.67 -15.85
N LEU A 507 25.30 -14.16 -17.06
CA LEU A 507 24.60 -13.39 -18.12
C LEU A 507 23.15 -13.09 -17.76
N LEU A 508 22.41 -14.04 -17.18
CA LEU A 508 21.01 -13.85 -16.78
C LEU A 508 20.88 -12.90 -15.59
N VAL A 509 21.81 -12.91 -14.65
CA VAL A 509 21.85 -11.97 -13.52
C VAL A 509 22.20 -10.57 -14.03
N LEU A 510 23.32 -10.41 -14.74
CA LEU A 510 23.77 -9.10 -15.21
C LEU A 510 22.89 -8.54 -16.34
N GLY A 511 22.22 -9.40 -17.11
CA GLY A 511 21.24 -9.02 -18.14
C GLY A 511 20.00 -8.31 -17.61
N THR A 512 19.78 -8.30 -16.29
CA THR A 512 18.73 -7.48 -15.64
C THR A 512 19.12 -6.02 -15.46
N PHE A 513 20.38 -5.64 -15.70
CA PHE A 513 20.87 -4.27 -15.60
C PHE A 513 20.07 -3.30 -16.47
N ALA A 514 19.53 -2.24 -15.88
CA ALA A 514 18.60 -1.32 -16.50
C ALA A 514 19.19 0.07 -16.76
N ALA A 515 19.99 0.60 -15.81
CA ALA A 515 20.48 1.96 -15.88
C ALA A 515 21.78 2.13 -15.07
N ALA A 516 22.73 2.85 -15.64
CA ALA A 516 23.94 3.29 -14.95
C ALA A 516 23.66 4.50 -14.05
N PRO A 517 24.56 4.87 -13.12
CA PRO A 517 24.38 6.04 -12.27
C PRO A 517 24.11 7.33 -13.06
N ARG A 518 24.85 7.54 -14.17
CA ARG A 518 24.66 8.67 -15.09
C ARG A 518 23.26 8.72 -15.70
N ASP A 519 22.69 7.55 -16.04
CA ASP A 519 21.39 7.44 -16.67
C ASP A 519 20.27 7.77 -15.66
N LEU A 520 20.41 7.25 -14.43
CA LEU A 520 19.49 7.58 -13.32
C LEU A 520 19.55 9.07 -12.95
N GLN A 521 20.76 9.68 -12.95
CA GLN A 521 20.93 11.11 -12.73
C GLN A 521 20.29 11.95 -13.83
N ALA A 522 20.50 11.57 -15.11
CA ALA A 522 19.91 12.23 -16.26
C ALA A 522 18.38 12.13 -16.24
N PHE A 523 17.84 10.94 -15.99
CA PHE A 523 16.39 10.72 -15.87
C PHE A 523 15.79 11.53 -14.72
N ALA A 524 16.40 11.48 -13.55
CA ALA A 524 15.89 12.17 -12.38
C ALA A 524 15.91 13.70 -12.55
N GLY A 525 16.94 14.26 -13.18
CA GLY A 525 17.11 15.70 -13.39
C GLY A 525 17.12 16.51 -12.10
N PRO A 526 17.10 17.84 -12.19
CA PRO A 526 16.98 18.71 -11.03
C PRO A 526 15.56 18.70 -10.45
N GLY A 527 15.44 18.94 -9.13
CA GLY A 527 14.13 19.02 -8.48
C GLY A 527 14.17 18.76 -6.98
N PRO A 528 13.00 18.70 -6.34
CA PRO A 528 12.91 18.50 -4.90
C PRO A 528 13.37 17.11 -4.48
N LEU A 529 13.86 17.02 -3.24
CA LEU A 529 14.10 15.77 -2.52
C LEU A 529 12.91 15.45 -1.61
N ASN A 530 12.72 14.17 -1.30
CA ASN A 530 11.80 13.73 -0.28
C ASN A 530 12.55 13.64 1.05
N THR A 531 12.21 14.50 2.01
CA THR A 531 12.84 14.55 3.34
C THR A 531 11.77 14.47 4.42
N ASN A 532 12.18 14.28 5.68
CA ASN A 532 11.25 14.27 6.80
C ASN A 532 10.50 15.61 6.95
N ASP A 533 11.22 16.73 6.76
CA ASP A 533 10.65 18.07 6.89
C ASP A 533 9.83 18.47 5.65
N HIS A 534 10.14 17.91 4.48
CA HIS A 534 9.44 18.14 3.23
C HIS A 534 9.04 16.80 2.59
N PRO A 535 8.01 16.11 3.10
CA PRO A 535 7.60 14.78 2.65
C PRO A 535 6.80 14.83 1.34
N VAL A 536 7.44 15.27 0.26
CA VAL A 536 6.80 15.56 -1.03
C VAL A 536 6.11 14.33 -1.61
N VAL A 537 6.69 13.14 -1.40
CA VAL A 537 6.12 11.87 -1.88
C VAL A 537 4.76 11.60 -1.24
N ALA A 538 4.61 11.82 0.08
CA ALA A 538 3.35 11.60 0.80
C ALA A 538 2.18 12.43 0.24
N PHE A 539 2.47 13.62 -0.32
CA PHE A 539 1.45 14.52 -0.88
C PHE A 539 1.27 14.41 -2.39
N ARG A 540 2.29 13.97 -3.14
CA ARG A 540 2.21 13.86 -4.60
C ARG A 540 1.78 12.47 -5.06
N ALA A 541 2.32 11.40 -4.47
CA ALA A 541 2.02 10.04 -4.89
C ALA A 541 0.51 9.70 -4.87
N PRO A 542 -0.30 10.14 -3.89
CA PRO A 542 -1.74 9.89 -3.91
C PRO A 542 -2.46 10.42 -5.14
N ARG A 543 -1.96 11.48 -5.77
CA ARG A 543 -2.61 12.05 -6.98
C ARG A 543 -2.63 11.05 -8.14
N HIS A 544 -1.65 10.18 -8.23
CA HIS A 544 -1.58 9.14 -9.25
C HIS A 544 -2.65 8.05 -9.05
N VAL A 545 -2.86 7.59 -7.82
CA VAL A 545 -3.84 6.55 -7.49
C VAL A 545 -5.26 6.93 -7.89
N TYR A 546 -5.58 8.20 -7.77
CA TYR A 546 -6.89 8.72 -8.17
C TYR A 546 -7.05 8.88 -9.70
N ARG A 547 -5.94 8.82 -10.47
CA ARG A 547 -5.93 8.86 -11.94
C ARG A 547 -5.73 7.47 -12.51
N LYS A 548 -6.69 6.97 -13.28
CA LYS A 548 -6.63 5.63 -13.91
C LYS A 548 -6.27 5.70 -15.41
N ASP A 549 -5.83 6.86 -15.90
CA ASP A 549 -5.69 7.19 -17.31
C ASP A 549 -4.26 6.98 -17.87
N ARG A 550 -3.29 6.63 -17.02
CA ARG A 550 -1.91 6.45 -17.46
C ARG A 550 -1.57 4.97 -17.60
N PRO A 551 -1.00 4.54 -18.75
CA PRO A 551 -0.60 3.15 -18.93
C PRO A 551 0.54 2.77 -17.99
N GLY A 552 0.53 1.53 -17.47
CA GLY A 552 1.52 1.02 -16.52
C GLY A 552 2.97 1.11 -17.04
N HIS A 553 3.17 1.05 -18.36
CA HIS A 553 4.49 1.12 -19.00
C HIS A 553 5.03 2.54 -19.22
N ALA A 554 4.29 3.61 -18.87
CA ALA A 554 4.72 4.98 -19.18
C ALA A 554 6.08 5.33 -18.56
N ASN A 555 6.31 4.97 -17.29
CA ASN A 555 7.58 5.19 -16.62
C ASN A 555 8.72 4.29 -17.14
N LEU A 556 8.40 3.07 -17.58
CA LEU A 556 9.34 2.19 -18.25
C LEU A 556 9.87 2.84 -19.52
N LEU A 557 8.97 3.35 -20.39
CA LEU A 557 9.35 4.06 -21.61
C LEU A 557 10.19 5.30 -21.32
N ALA A 558 9.79 6.11 -20.36
CA ALA A 558 10.50 7.34 -20.00
C ALA A 558 11.93 7.03 -19.50
N LEU A 559 12.09 6.00 -18.68
CA LEU A 559 13.41 5.56 -18.21
C LEU A 559 14.25 5.01 -19.37
N MET A 560 13.70 4.14 -20.22
CA MET A 560 14.39 3.57 -21.38
C MET A 560 14.79 4.62 -22.41
N ALA A 561 14.04 5.71 -22.53
CA ALA A 561 14.40 6.82 -23.43
C ALA A 561 15.57 7.68 -22.91
N SER A 562 15.78 7.68 -21.58
CA SER A 562 16.85 8.44 -20.93
C SER A 562 18.09 7.61 -20.64
N ALA A 563 17.98 6.28 -20.68
CA ALA A 563 19.06 5.36 -20.37
C ALA A 563 19.68 4.78 -21.65
N ASP A 564 21.01 4.76 -21.68
CA ASP A 564 21.81 4.00 -22.65
C ASP A 564 22.76 3.09 -21.87
N PRO A 565 22.21 1.99 -21.30
CA PRO A 565 22.97 1.14 -20.39
C PRO A 565 24.08 0.42 -21.17
N ASP A 566 25.34 0.77 -20.85
CA ASP A 566 26.51 -0.01 -21.26
C ASP A 566 26.80 -1.11 -20.23
N PRO A 567 26.36 -2.35 -20.46
CA PRO A 567 26.57 -3.43 -19.52
C PRO A 567 28.04 -3.90 -19.47
N ALA A 568 28.88 -3.51 -20.43
CA ALA A 568 30.32 -3.83 -20.41
C ALA A 568 31.01 -3.15 -19.20
N GLY A 569 30.52 -1.98 -18.79
CA GLY A 569 31.00 -1.29 -17.58
C GLY A 569 30.76 -2.04 -16.27
N LEU A 570 29.92 -3.08 -16.26
CA LEU A 570 29.72 -3.95 -15.09
C LEU A 570 30.84 -5.00 -14.94
N LEU A 571 31.56 -5.31 -16.03
CA LEU A 571 32.51 -6.41 -16.04
C LEU A 571 33.91 -5.95 -15.56
N GLU A 572 34.62 -6.86 -14.92
CA GLU A 572 36.06 -6.70 -14.64
C GLU A 572 36.86 -6.71 -15.96
N PRO A 573 38.07 -6.08 -15.98
CA PRO A 573 39.00 -6.24 -17.08
C PRO A 573 39.32 -7.71 -17.31
N GLY A 574 39.05 -8.24 -18.50
CA GLY A 574 39.21 -9.68 -18.85
C GLY A 574 37.88 -10.37 -19.14
N GLY A 575 36.73 -9.75 -18.89
CA GLY A 575 35.40 -10.26 -19.27
C GLY A 575 35.05 -10.02 -20.76
N ILE A 576 36.06 -9.95 -21.63
CA ILE A 576 35.94 -9.54 -23.06
C ILE A 576 34.97 -10.43 -23.82
N ASP A 577 34.95 -11.75 -23.56
CA ASP A 577 34.07 -12.68 -24.25
C ASP A 577 32.61 -12.57 -23.86
N LEU A 578 32.31 -12.15 -22.60
CA LEU A 578 30.94 -11.98 -22.10
C LEU A 578 30.32 -10.64 -22.53
N ALA A 579 31.11 -9.58 -22.67
CA ALA A 579 30.62 -8.24 -22.96
C ALA A 579 29.76 -8.13 -24.22
N PRO A 580 30.15 -8.71 -25.41
CA PRO A 580 29.30 -8.67 -26.58
C PRO A 580 27.99 -9.42 -26.42
N ARG A 581 28.02 -10.60 -25.77
CA ARG A 581 26.82 -11.41 -25.47
C ARG A 581 25.88 -10.68 -24.54
N LEU A 582 26.41 -10.07 -23.47
CA LEU A 582 25.65 -9.27 -22.52
C LEU A 582 25.01 -8.05 -23.18
N GLY A 583 25.75 -7.35 -24.04
CA GLY A 583 25.23 -6.25 -24.85
C GLY A 583 24.11 -6.69 -25.81
N ALA A 584 24.26 -7.85 -26.46
CA ALA A 584 23.20 -8.42 -27.30
C ALA A 584 21.95 -8.79 -26.47
N TYR A 585 22.15 -9.38 -25.29
CA TYR A 585 21.06 -9.72 -24.37
C TYR A 585 20.25 -8.48 -23.97
N VAL A 586 20.93 -7.40 -23.54
CA VAL A 586 20.29 -6.14 -23.16
C VAL A 586 19.51 -5.55 -24.33
N ARG A 587 20.07 -5.50 -25.52
CA ARG A 587 19.34 -5.03 -26.72
C ARG A 587 18.12 -5.89 -27.04
N ALA A 588 18.22 -7.22 -26.98
CA ALA A 588 17.10 -8.12 -27.20
C ALA A 588 15.97 -7.89 -26.19
N ARG A 589 16.32 -7.76 -24.91
CA ARG A 589 15.40 -7.43 -23.82
C ARG A 589 14.69 -6.09 -24.04
N ASP A 590 15.43 -5.06 -24.40
CA ASP A 590 14.85 -3.72 -24.59
C ASP A 590 13.95 -3.67 -25.84
N THR A 591 14.30 -4.42 -26.89
CA THR A 591 13.43 -4.64 -28.06
C THR A 591 12.16 -5.38 -27.65
N PHE A 592 12.28 -6.40 -26.78
CA PHE A 592 11.13 -7.12 -26.22
C PHE A 592 10.18 -6.20 -25.44
N PHE A 593 10.70 -5.31 -24.58
CA PHE A 593 9.86 -4.35 -23.88
C PHE A 593 9.08 -3.44 -24.86
N ARG A 594 9.77 -2.90 -25.86
CA ARG A 594 9.12 -2.05 -26.89
C ARG A 594 8.05 -2.81 -27.65
N ALA A 595 8.32 -4.05 -28.03
CA ALA A 595 7.37 -4.93 -28.71
C ALA A 595 6.11 -5.17 -27.86
N ARG A 596 6.28 -5.48 -26.58
CA ARG A 596 5.16 -5.67 -25.64
C ARG A 596 4.32 -4.40 -25.47
N ILE A 597 4.97 -3.23 -25.41
CA ILE A 597 4.27 -1.94 -25.31
C ILE A 597 3.46 -1.64 -26.58
N LEU A 598 3.98 -1.95 -27.76
CA LEU A 598 3.24 -1.81 -29.02
C LEU A 598 1.99 -2.68 -29.02
N ILE A 599 2.10 -3.94 -28.62
CA ILE A 599 0.96 -4.85 -28.50
C ILE A 599 -0.09 -4.29 -27.52
N ASP A 600 0.34 -3.84 -26.35
CA ASP A 600 -0.54 -3.28 -25.33
C ASP A 600 -1.21 -1.96 -25.76
N SER A 601 -0.58 -1.25 -26.71
CA SER A 601 -1.10 -0.02 -27.32
C SER A 601 -2.02 -0.27 -28.52
N GLY A 602 -2.31 -1.53 -28.86
CA GLY A 602 -3.16 -1.93 -29.98
C GLY A 602 -2.44 -2.07 -31.33
N MET A 603 -1.13 -1.80 -31.39
CA MET A 603 -0.28 -2.02 -32.59
C MET A 603 0.21 -3.48 -32.63
N GLN A 604 -0.76 -4.40 -32.70
CA GLN A 604 -0.54 -5.83 -32.51
C GLN A 604 0.50 -6.40 -33.48
N ARG A 605 0.36 -6.11 -34.78
CA ARG A 605 1.20 -6.69 -35.83
C ARG A 605 2.64 -6.20 -35.74
N GLU A 606 2.83 -4.91 -35.56
CA GLU A 606 4.17 -4.29 -35.43
C GLU A 606 4.90 -4.80 -34.19
N GLY A 607 4.16 -4.94 -33.07
CA GLY A 607 4.72 -5.49 -31.85
C GLY A 607 5.12 -6.96 -31.98
N GLU A 608 4.31 -7.79 -32.67
CA GLU A 608 4.64 -9.19 -32.94
C GLU A 608 5.88 -9.34 -33.84
N ASP A 609 6.00 -8.52 -34.88
CA ASP A 609 7.17 -8.51 -35.74
C ASP A 609 8.43 -8.10 -34.96
N MET A 610 8.32 -7.10 -34.09
CA MET A 610 9.41 -6.68 -33.19
C MET A 610 9.75 -7.76 -32.12
N LEU A 611 8.81 -8.63 -31.71
CA LEU A 611 9.15 -9.80 -30.88
C LEU A 611 10.05 -10.79 -31.62
N VAL A 612 9.80 -11.00 -32.90
CA VAL A 612 10.68 -11.83 -33.76
C VAL A 612 12.07 -11.21 -33.84
N ASP A 613 12.16 -9.87 -34.03
CA ASP A 613 13.44 -9.15 -34.04
C ASP A 613 14.17 -9.35 -32.69
N SER A 614 13.48 -9.20 -31.57
CA SER A 614 14.06 -9.47 -30.25
C SER A 614 14.64 -10.88 -30.15
N ALA A 615 13.91 -11.89 -30.62
CA ALA A 615 14.40 -13.27 -30.67
C ALA A 615 15.64 -13.41 -31.56
N GLY A 616 15.76 -12.65 -32.65
CA GLY A 616 16.89 -12.64 -33.57
C GLY A 616 18.17 -12.03 -33.00
N VAL A 617 18.06 -11.02 -32.12
CA VAL A 617 19.21 -10.24 -31.59
C VAL A 617 20.11 -11.05 -30.67
N SER A 618 19.54 -11.89 -29.78
CA SER A 618 20.34 -12.67 -28.83
C SER A 618 19.80 -14.09 -28.61
N ALA A 619 20.68 -15.08 -28.79
CA ALA A 619 20.37 -16.48 -28.45
C ALA A 619 20.16 -16.69 -26.93
N ASP A 620 20.81 -15.85 -26.13
CA ASP A 620 20.83 -15.93 -24.69
C ASP A 620 19.57 -15.33 -24.05
N PHE A 621 18.70 -14.64 -24.84
CA PHE A 621 17.43 -14.08 -24.39
C PHE A 621 16.24 -14.91 -24.92
N PRO A 622 15.84 -15.98 -24.22
CA PRO A 622 14.81 -16.90 -24.69
C PRO A 622 13.40 -16.30 -24.68
N THR A 623 13.15 -15.30 -23.85
CA THR A 623 11.81 -14.74 -23.59
C THR A 623 11.13 -14.24 -24.89
N GLY A 624 11.85 -13.59 -25.79
CA GLY A 624 11.30 -13.15 -27.08
C GLY A 624 10.85 -14.32 -27.93
N TYR A 625 11.70 -15.35 -28.07
CA TYR A 625 11.41 -16.56 -28.83
C TYR A 625 10.19 -17.32 -28.28
N GLU A 626 10.18 -17.55 -26.96
CA GLU A 626 9.10 -18.27 -26.28
C GLU A 626 7.77 -17.52 -26.35
N THR A 627 7.81 -16.19 -26.30
CA THR A 627 6.60 -15.36 -26.45
C THR A 627 6.02 -15.48 -27.86
N VAL A 628 6.85 -15.49 -28.91
CA VAL A 628 6.37 -15.68 -30.28
C VAL A 628 5.77 -17.08 -30.47
N LEU A 629 6.39 -18.12 -29.92
CA LEU A 629 5.80 -19.48 -29.95
C LEU A 629 4.44 -19.53 -29.26
N TYR A 630 4.32 -18.90 -28.09
CA TYR A 630 3.07 -18.82 -27.36
C TYR A 630 1.96 -18.10 -28.16
N LEU A 631 2.29 -16.98 -28.78
CA LEU A 631 1.36 -16.24 -29.66
C LEU A 631 0.94 -17.07 -30.88
N ALA A 632 1.91 -17.74 -31.52
CA ALA A 632 1.62 -18.60 -32.66
C ALA A 632 0.68 -19.77 -32.30
N GLU A 633 0.86 -20.38 -31.12
CA GLU A 633 -0.07 -21.41 -30.64
C GLU A 633 -1.47 -20.83 -30.38
N GLY A 634 -1.57 -19.63 -29.79
CA GLY A 634 -2.86 -18.93 -29.61
C GLY A 634 -3.57 -18.66 -30.96
N TYR A 635 -2.81 -18.33 -31.99
CA TYR A 635 -3.36 -18.12 -33.36
C TYR A 635 -3.68 -19.40 -34.13
N ARG A 636 -3.27 -20.55 -33.66
CA ARG A 636 -3.41 -21.83 -34.38
C ARG A 636 -4.82 -22.09 -34.91
N ARG A 637 -5.86 -21.74 -34.13
CA ARG A 637 -7.26 -21.87 -34.52
C ARG A 637 -7.89 -20.57 -35.00
N ALA A 638 -7.52 -19.46 -34.41
CA ALA A 638 -8.16 -18.17 -34.65
C ALA A 638 -7.66 -17.47 -35.93
N ASN A 639 -6.35 -17.56 -36.24
CA ASN A 639 -5.73 -16.94 -37.41
C ASN A 639 -4.50 -17.75 -37.88
N ARG A 640 -4.76 -18.89 -38.50
CA ARG A 640 -3.73 -19.82 -38.95
C ARG A 640 -2.68 -19.19 -39.86
N ALA A 641 -3.09 -18.25 -40.74
CA ALA A 641 -2.16 -17.57 -41.65
C ALA A 641 -1.12 -16.78 -40.84
N ARG A 642 -1.54 -16.06 -39.82
CA ARG A 642 -0.63 -15.30 -38.93
C ARG A 642 0.28 -16.23 -38.12
N ALA A 643 -0.25 -17.35 -37.61
CA ALA A 643 0.58 -18.34 -36.91
C ALA A 643 1.72 -18.86 -37.80
N VAL A 644 1.41 -19.20 -39.07
CA VAL A 644 2.41 -19.65 -40.04
C VAL A 644 3.43 -18.56 -40.38
N GLU A 645 3.00 -17.31 -40.54
CA GLU A 645 3.87 -16.16 -40.79
C GLU A 645 4.88 -15.98 -39.64
N LEU A 646 4.40 -15.91 -38.39
CA LEU A 646 5.24 -15.77 -37.20
C LEU A 646 6.24 -16.91 -37.03
N LEU A 647 5.80 -18.16 -37.22
CA LEU A 647 6.65 -19.33 -37.08
C LEU A 647 7.74 -19.40 -38.18
N LYS A 648 7.42 -18.99 -39.42
CA LYS A 648 8.41 -18.88 -40.49
C LYS A 648 9.45 -17.82 -40.16
N ALA A 649 9.01 -16.64 -39.75
CA ALA A 649 9.89 -15.54 -39.36
C ALA A 649 10.80 -15.96 -38.18
N LEU A 650 10.22 -16.59 -37.15
CA LEU A 650 10.95 -17.09 -35.98
C LEU A 650 11.97 -18.17 -36.32
N ASN A 651 11.61 -19.14 -37.20
CA ASN A 651 12.53 -20.17 -37.68
C ASN A 651 13.68 -19.57 -38.54
N SER A 652 13.42 -18.49 -39.29
CA SER A 652 14.46 -17.77 -40.00
C SER A 652 15.38 -16.99 -39.08
N ALA A 653 14.85 -16.40 -38.03
CA ALA A 653 15.60 -15.66 -37.00
C ALA A 653 16.46 -16.60 -36.12
N ARG A 654 16.00 -17.85 -35.91
CA ARG A 654 16.61 -18.87 -35.02
C ARG A 654 16.55 -20.26 -35.62
N PRO A 655 17.30 -20.53 -36.69
CA PRO A 655 17.26 -21.83 -37.40
C PRO A 655 17.80 -22.99 -36.57
N GLU A 656 18.63 -22.72 -35.57
CA GLU A 656 19.19 -23.70 -34.65
C GLU A 656 18.17 -24.24 -33.63
N ARG A 657 17.06 -23.55 -33.42
CA ARG A 657 15.96 -23.97 -32.53
C ARG A 657 14.90 -24.73 -33.34
N GLY A 658 14.63 -25.97 -32.98
CA GLY A 658 13.72 -26.85 -33.71
C GLY A 658 12.22 -26.62 -33.45
N GLU A 659 11.84 -25.90 -32.35
CA GLU A 659 10.45 -25.80 -31.87
C GLU A 659 9.54 -25.10 -32.90
N ALA A 660 9.98 -23.98 -33.46
CA ALA A 660 9.23 -23.25 -34.49
C ALA A 660 8.99 -24.10 -35.74
N ARG A 661 10.03 -24.87 -36.17
CA ARG A 661 9.93 -25.80 -37.32
C ARG A 661 8.94 -26.92 -37.03
N SER A 662 9.04 -27.57 -35.87
CA SER A 662 8.15 -28.67 -35.49
C SER A 662 6.69 -28.20 -35.46
N MET A 663 6.43 -26.99 -34.93
CA MET A 663 5.07 -26.43 -34.87
C MET A 663 4.54 -26.08 -36.27
N LEU A 664 5.41 -25.61 -37.19
CA LEU A 664 5.08 -25.37 -38.59
C LEU A 664 4.65 -26.65 -39.30
N GLU A 665 5.42 -27.74 -39.13
CA GLU A 665 5.14 -29.05 -39.75
C GLU A 665 3.80 -29.60 -39.23
N GLN A 666 3.51 -29.51 -37.95
CA GLN A 666 2.22 -29.89 -37.34
C GLN A 666 1.05 -29.10 -37.95
N LEU A 667 1.24 -27.77 -38.13
CA LEU A 667 0.21 -26.94 -38.77
C LEU A 667 -0.01 -27.31 -40.24
N GLN A 668 1.01 -27.75 -40.95
CA GLN A 668 0.90 -28.16 -42.36
C GLN A 668 0.21 -29.52 -42.53
N GLN A 669 0.44 -30.46 -41.60
CA GLN A 669 -0.18 -31.81 -41.60
C GLN A 669 -1.66 -31.82 -41.23
N GLN A 670 -2.17 -30.81 -40.57
CA GLN A 670 -3.57 -30.64 -40.15
C GLN A 670 -4.43 -29.97 -41.25
N ARG A 671 -4.10 -30.14 -42.54
CA ARG A 671 -4.91 -29.66 -43.68
C ARG A 671 -6.18 -30.45 -43.86
#